data_1dbd4932c08a70e8103a429cd44c9940
#
_entry.id   1dbd4932c08a70e8103a429cd44c9940
#
_cell.length_a   1.000
_cell.length_b   1.000
_cell.length_c   1.000
_cell.angle_alpha   90.00
_cell.angle_beta   90.00
_cell.angle_gamma   90.00
#
_symmetry.space_group_name_H-M   'P 1'
#
loop_
_entity.id
_entity.type
_entity.pdbx_description
1 polymer ?
#
loop_
_entity_poly.entity_id
_entity_poly.type
_entity_poly.pdbx_seq_one_letter_code
_entity_poly.pdbx_strand_id
1 'polypeptide(L)'
;MTKSFSCGRLVASTLLVIAICACGGNSPKSTPTRIPSSGAPSDSAPAEDLERAAQLYDEGAVEEATAIYNRAIQQGNEAQRRQGLWALAKIQYQQGDNTAAESTIDSYLTSNVTPAEERLALLLKGTIHYASGDDGEAERALNSYVGTGGPATAYAELRLADLSARHDQKDQAIETTTEVLREPLPASVASNARLSLARYYKDAGDSASALQTYELLGSEAATRNDRAEALWLAANLAWDSGDESRALASLQTLLAVYPGHERAAEALDDPRFAPNIVIGSRALVLFTQRSNVDAESAYRAIVDAGDPAPAADAHYHLGILAERASNYDQALAEYDASIATASGSQQTATIGQALWDKATVLELLGRTDEAVGTYNAIADTAPSSEHTSEAVFRAGMLRYKQGRGADARAIWSRQRSLASEEAEQARAYFWSAKAARMLGDQASAGQDLSTAATLSGVDYYTLRARGELASSDLPTGGALPSAAPDWTLIEEWLRATVGAEDPSARTTFLTSPALQRAVELLGAGLRADAETEFEQLIEDAAGNSWLLYRLSRAASDEGLRSIAARAAARFITASNGTPPQAIALAYPAVYPEIVDEQATQNKFSPFLLLALVRQESFYDARAVSPANASGLTQVIPETAQAIAEALGEKDFRISDLLRPKVSLRFGAHYLGEQVQMLGGNIPAALAAYNGGPGNATRWQQAAATSDPDVFLESIDFSETRSYVELVLENYAVYLYAYGLTSQPILPLG
;
A
#
# COMPACT_ATOMS: atom_id res chain seq x y z
N MET A 1 6.60 5.20 -4.77
CA MET A 1 6.93 3.87 -4.17
C MET A 1 5.62 3.22 -3.77
N THR A 2 5.08 2.35 -4.61
CA THR A 2 3.86 1.59 -4.33
C THR A 2 4.25 0.41 -3.46
N LYS A 3 3.95 0.47 -2.15
CA LYS A 3 3.97 -0.71 -1.30
C LYS A 3 2.80 -1.60 -1.71
N SER A 4 3.08 -2.80 -2.17
CA SER A 4 2.12 -3.87 -2.42
C SER A 4 1.62 -4.38 -1.07
N PHE A 5 0.31 -4.29 -0.83
CA PHE A 5 -0.35 -4.91 0.33
C PHE A 5 -1.32 -5.97 -0.17
N SER A 6 -1.30 -7.12 0.43
CA SER A 6 -2.19 -8.24 0.14
C SER A 6 -3.12 -8.50 1.31
N CYS A 7 -4.40 -8.68 1.00
CA CYS A 7 -5.35 -9.64 1.60
C CYS A 7 -6.68 -9.18 2.20
N GLY A 8 -7.66 -9.74 1.91
CA GLY A 8 -8.72 -10.65 2.12
C GLY A 8 -10.06 -10.30 2.79
N ARG A 9 -11.19 -10.71 2.21
CA ARG A 9 -12.50 -10.82 2.89
C ARG A 9 -13.60 -11.62 2.22
N LEU A 10 -14.60 -11.98 3.02
CA LEU A 10 -15.75 -12.85 2.75
C LEU A 10 -17.08 -12.12 2.74
N VAL A 11 -17.99 -12.50 1.86
CA VAL A 11 -19.44 -12.39 1.98
C VAL A 11 -20.11 -13.47 1.12
N ALA A 12 -21.33 -13.86 1.49
CA ALA A 12 -22.07 -14.97 0.94
C ALA A 12 -22.20 -14.92 -0.60
N SER A 13 -21.68 -15.95 -1.24
CA SER A 13 -21.76 -16.12 -2.70
C SER A 13 -23.15 -16.61 -3.08
N THR A 14 -23.89 -15.77 -3.77
CA THR A 14 -25.02 -16.25 -4.60
C THR A 14 -24.66 -15.85 -6.03
N LEU A 15 -24.18 -16.82 -6.81
CA LEU A 15 -24.08 -16.85 -8.28
C LEU A 15 -23.86 -15.50 -9.00
N LEU A 16 -22.61 -15.06 -9.06
CA LEU A 16 -22.14 -13.88 -9.81
C LEU A 16 -22.37 -13.98 -11.34
N VAL A 17 -22.60 -15.16 -11.87
CA VAL A 17 -22.74 -15.39 -13.32
C VAL A 17 -24.00 -14.74 -13.93
N ILE A 18 -25.01 -14.41 -13.14
CA ILE A 18 -26.30 -13.89 -13.63
C ILE A 18 -26.41 -12.36 -13.57
N ALA A 19 -25.70 -11.71 -12.63
CA ALA A 19 -25.86 -10.26 -12.41
C ALA A 19 -25.17 -9.38 -13.48
N ILE A 20 -24.18 -9.91 -14.20
CA ILE A 20 -23.44 -9.15 -15.23
C ILE A 20 -24.19 -9.12 -16.58
N CYS A 21 -25.16 -10.01 -16.80
CA CYS A 21 -25.87 -10.15 -18.09
C CYS A 21 -27.24 -9.46 -18.17
N ALA A 22 -27.84 -9.00 -17.08
CA ALA A 22 -29.21 -8.47 -17.09
C ALA A 22 -29.24 -6.96 -16.79
N CYS A 23 -29.16 -6.14 -17.79
CA CYS A 23 -29.57 -4.73 -17.73
C CYS A 23 -30.86 -4.53 -18.51
N GLY A 24 -31.93 -4.27 -17.81
CA GLY A 24 -33.19 -3.80 -18.37
C GLY A 24 -34.39 -4.35 -17.63
N GLY A 25 -34.88 -3.66 -16.61
CA GLY A 25 -36.14 -3.99 -15.97
C GLY A 25 -36.32 -3.25 -14.64
N ASN A 26 -37.33 -2.41 -14.57
CA ASN A 26 -37.79 -1.65 -13.42
C ASN A 26 -37.85 -2.47 -12.14
N SER A 27 -37.17 -2.03 -11.10
CA SER A 27 -37.37 -2.51 -9.72
C SER A 27 -38.07 -1.45 -8.87
N PRO A 28 -38.98 -1.83 -7.99
CA PRO A 28 -39.76 -0.89 -7.19
C PRO A 28 -38.89 -0.25 -6.07
N LYS A 29 -39.16 1.03 -5.82
CA LYS A 29 -38.56 1.82 -4.75
C LYS A 29 -38.92 1.22 -3.38
N SER A 30 -37.93 0.73 -2.65
CA SER A 30 -38.04 0.43 -1.22
C SER A 30 -37.62 1.66 -0.39
N THR A 31 -38.52 2.08 0.48
CA THR A 31 -38.33 3.17 1.45
C THR A 31 -37.42 2.69 2.59
N PRO A 32 -36.43 3.49 3.06
CA PRO A 32 -35.57 3.06 4.15
C PRO A 32 -36.33 3.06 5.48
N THR A 33 -36.39 1.91 6.12
CA THR A 33 -36.93 1.78 7.48
C THR A 33 -35.82 1.97 8.49
N ARG A 34 -36.02 2.92 9.39
CA ARG A 34 -35.16 3.27 10.50
C ARG A 34 -35.05 2.11 11.49
N ILE A 35 -33.85 1.61 11.78
CA ILE A 35 -33.60 0.54 12.75
C ILE A 35 -33.51 1.15 14.16
N PRO A 36 -34.20 0.60 15.16
CA PRO A 36 -34.07 1.02 16.56
C PRO A 36 -32.82 0.41 17.21
N SER A 37 -32.19 1.18 18.09
CA SER A 37 -31.08 0.76 18.93
C SER A 37 -31.47 -0.31 19.95
N SER A 38 -30.55 -1.28 20.15
CA SER A 38 -30.43 -2.21 21.29
C SER A 38 -31.72 -2.72 21.92
N GLY A 39 -32.26 -3.81 21.36
CA GLY A 39 -33.22 -4.69 22.00
C GLY A 39 -32.73 -6.14 21.89
N ALA A 40 -33.10 -6.97 22.87
CA ALA A 40 -32.84 -8.40 22.88
C ALA A 40 -33.30 -9.06 21.55
N PRO A 41 -32.73 -10.21 21.12
CA PRO A 41 -33.01 -10.81 19.84
C PRO A 41 -34.53 -11.03 19.67
N SER A 42 -35.11 -10.29 18.73
CA SER A 42 -36.50 -10.50 18.29
C SER A 42 -36.56 -11.76 17.43
N ASP A 43 -37.72 -12.47 17.44
CA ASP A 43 -38.04 -13.57 16.53
C ASP A 43 -38.17 -13.03 15.07
N SER A 44 -37.03 -12.57 14.49
CA SER A 44 -36.92 -12.17 13.10
C SER A 44 -36.89 -13.41 12.17
N ALA A 45 -37.37 -13.27 10.94
CA ALA A 45 -37.38 -14.38 9.99
C ALA A 45 -35.94 -14.88 9.72
N PRO A 46 -35.71 -16.21 9.65
CA PRO A 46 -34.37 -16.79 9.57
C PRO A 46 -33.49 -16.33 8.39
N ALA A 47 -34.04 -15.73 7.34
CA ALA A 47 -33.30 -15.19 6.21
C ALA A 47 -32.62 -13.85 6.56
N GLU A 48 -33.29 -12.95 7.27
CA GLU A 48 -32.76 -11.67 7.74
C GLU A 48 -31.62 -11.89 8.73
N ASP A 49 -31.64 -12.98 9.51
CA ASP A 49 -30.60 -13.37 10.42
C ASP A 49 -29.26 -13.72 9.68
N LEU A 50 -29.31 -14.41 8.52
CA LEU A 50 -28.12 -14.80 7.78
C LEU A 50 -27.44 -13.62 7.06
N GLU A 51 -28.22 -12.66 6.55
CA GLU A 51 -27.69 -11.41 6.02
C GLU A 51 -27.02 -10.59 7.14
N ARG A 52 -27.65 -10.53 8.31
CA ARG A 52 -27.07 -9.87 9.49
C ARG A 52 -25.78 -10.56 9.95
N ALA A 53 -25.72 -11.91 9.92
CA ALA A 53 -24.51 -12.64 10.24
C ALA A 53 -23.36 -12.33 9.28
N ALA A 54 -23.64 -12.22 7.98
CA ALA A 54 -22.66 -11.84 6.97
C ALA A 54 -22.13 -10.41 7.22
N GLN A 55 -23.02 -9.47 7.54
CA GLN A 55 -22.65 -8.10 7.89
C GLN A 55 -21.78 -8.05 9.16
N LEU A 56 -22.18 -8.75 10.24
CA LEU A 56 -21.43 -8.81 11.49
C LEU A 56 -20.03 -9.40 11.27
N TYR A 57 -19.93 -10.43 10.44
CA TYR A 57 -18.64 -10.99 10.08
C TYR A 57 -17.77 -9.98 9.31
N ASP A 58 -18.37 -9.25 8.38
CA ASP A 58 -17.73 -8.18 7.64
C ASP A 58 -17.24 -7.03 8.54
N GLU A 59 -17.98 -6.69 9.59
CA GLU A 59 -17.60 -5.71 10.61
C GLU A 59 -16.53 -6.24 11.60
N GLY A 60 -16.26 -7.56 11.57
CA GLY A 60 -15.31 -8.24 12.49
C GLY A 60 -15.95 -8.71 13.80
N ALA A 61 -17.26 -8.70 13.93
CA ALA A 61 -18.01 -9.27 15.05
C ALA A 61 -18.19 -10.80 14.83
N VAL A 62 -17.05 -11.51 14.84
CA VAL A 62 -16.96 -12.91 14.40
C VAL A 62 -17.75 -13.84 15.30
N GLU A 63 -17.74 -13.61 16.60
CA GLU A 63 -18.42 -14.42 17.61
C GLU A 63 -19.92 -14.34 17.46
N GLU A 64 -20.48 -13.13 17.25
CA GLU A 64 -21.90 -12.91 17.01
C GLU A 64 -22.34 -13.52 15.67
N ALA A 65 -21.57 -13.34 14.62
CA ALA A 65 -21.85 -13.94 13.31
C ALA A 65 -21.87 -15.47 13.40
N THR A 66 -20.87 -16.06 14.04
CA THR A 66 -20.76 -17.52 14.27
C THR A 66 -21.94 -18.07 15.06
N ALA A 67 -22.41 -17.35 16.08
CA ALA A 67 -23.58 -17.75 16.87
C ALA A 67 -24.86 -17.79 16.02
N ILE A 68 -25.04 -16.86 15.10
CA ILE A 68 -26.19 -16.85 14.17
C ILE A 68 -26.09 -18.01 13.17
N TYR A 69 -24.92 -18.24 12.58
CA TYR A 69 -24.73 -19.37 11.66
C TYR A 69 -24.96 -20.72 12.35
N ASN A 70 -24.48 -20.90 13.56
CA ASN A 70 -24.74 -22.11 14.35
C ASN A 70 -26.25 -22.31 14.63
N ARG A 71 -26.99 -21.24 14.91
CA ARG A 71 -28.44 -21.31 15.08
C ARG A 71 -29.13 -21.72 13.78
N ALA A 72 -28.73 -21.16 12.64
CA ALA A 72 -29.23 -21.53 11.33
C ALA A 72 -28.98 -23.02 10.99
N ILE A 73 -27.80 -23.54 11.38
CA ILE A 73 -27.44 -24.95 11.21
C ILE A 73 -28.37 -25.88 12.05
N GLN A 74 -28.68 -25.48 13.28
CA GLN A 74 -29.48 -26.30 14.23
C GLN A 74 -30.97 -26.19 14.04
N GLN A 75 -31.49 -25.02 13.68
CA GLN A 75 -32.93 -24.70 13.73
C GLN A 75 -33.48 -24.24 12.38
N GLY A 76 -32.63 -23.93 11.40
CA GLY A 76 -33.06 -23.46 10.08
C GLY A 76 -33.57 -24.57 9.18
N ASN A 77 -34.21 -24.17 8.07
CA ASN A 77 -34.57 -25.11 7.00
C ASN A 77 -33.31 -25.62 6.28
N GLU A 78 -33.46 -26.57 5.35
CA GLU A 78 -32.36 -27.20 4.63
C GLU A 78 -31.44 -26.17 3.91
N ALA A 79 -32.03 -25.17 3.26
CA ALA A 79 -31.25 -24.12 2.58
C ALA A 79 -30.47 -23.26 3.57
N GLN A 80 -31.06 -22.84 4.67
CA GLN A 80 -30.44 -22.06 5.72
C GLN A 80 -29.34 -22.84 6.44
N ARG A 81 -29.57 -24.13 6.71
CA ARG A 81 -28.59 -25.03 7.28
C ARG A 81 -27.38 -25.15 6.37
N ARG A 82 -27.58 -25.35 5.06
CA ARG A 82 -26.53 -25.43 4.06
C ARG A 82 -25.73 -24.12 3.96
N GLN A 83 -26.42 -22.98 3.89
CA GLN A 83 -25.81 -21.67 3.87
C GLN A 83 -24.99 -21.38 5.15
N GLY A 84 -25.49 -21.76 6.32
CA GLY A 84 -24.78 -21.66 7.59
C GLY A 84 -23.52 -22.51 7.63
N LEU A 85 -23.59 -23.78 7.19
CA LEU A 85 -22.43 -24.68 7.11
C LEU A 85 -21.37 -24.11 6.16
N TRP A 86 -21.78 -23.62 4.98
CA TRP A 86 -20.85 -23.03 4.02
C TRP A 86 -20.12 -21.80 4.56
N ALA A 87 -20.86 -20.88 5.17
CA ALA A 87 -20.29 -19.68 5.79
C ALA A 87 -19.34 -20.04 6.94
N LEU A 88 -19.76 -20.96 7.81
CA LEU A 88 -18.97 -21.37 8.98
C LEU A 88 -17.66 -22.07 8.57
N ALA A 89 -17.67 -22.98 7.57
CA ALA A 89 -16.48 -23.63 7.07
C ALA A 89 -15.44 -22.62 6.57
N LYS A 90 -15.89 -21.62 5.80
CA LYS A 90 -15.04 -20.54 5.31
C LYS A 90 -14.47 -19.69 6.45
N ILE A 91 -15.26 -19.34 7.45
CA ILE A 91 -14.84 -18.59 8.63
C ILE A 91 -13.76 -19.35 9.40
N GLN A 92 -14.01 -20.62 9.71
CA GLN A 92 -13.09 -21.49 10.45
C GLN A 92 -11.76 -21.64 9.72
N TYR A 93 -11.79 -21.88 8.40
CA TYR A 93 -10.57 -21.93 7.58
C TYR A 93 -9.79 -20.62 7.66
N GLN A 94 -10.46 -19.47 7.54
CA GLN A 94 -9.79 -18.16 7.58
C GLN A 94 -9.25 -17.79 8.97
N GLN A 95 -9.80 -18.39 10.02
CA GLN A 95 -9.28 -18.29 11.39
C GLN A 95 -8.13 -19.26 11.67
N GLY A 96 -7.80 -20.15 10.72
CA GLY A 96 -6.78 -21.18 10.87
C GLY A 96 -7.26 -22.38 11.71
N ASP A 97 -8.55 -22.47 12.05
CA ASP A 97 -9.14 -23.62 12.71
C ASP A 97 -9.48 -24.69 11.67
N ASN A 98 -8.43 -25.29 11.11
CA ASN A 98 -8.58 -26.28 10.05
C ASN A 98 -9.38 -27.52 10.51
N THR A 99 -9.23 -27.95 11.74
CA THR A 99 -9.95 -29.13 12.27
C THR A 99 -11.47 -28.89 12.32
N ALA A 100 -11.89 -27.72 12.77
CA ALA A 100 -13.31 -27.37 12.75
C ALA A 100 -13.81 -27.18 11.31
N ALA A 101 -12.99 -26.57 10.45
CA ALA A 101 -13.32 -26.36 9.04
C ALA A 101 -13.52 -27.69 8.28
N GLU A 102 -12.66 -28.69 8.52
CA GLU A 102 -12.79 -30.05 7.96
C GLU A 102 -14.14 -30.68 8.33
N SER A 103 -14.47 -30.71 9.61
CA SER A 103 -15.72 -31.28 10.08
C SER A 103 -16.95 -30.57 9.48
N THR A 104 -16.87 -29.25 9.34
CA THR A 104 -17.96 -28.43 8.83
C THR A 104 -18.12 -28.60 7.32
N ILE A 105 -17.02 -28.66 6.54
CA ILE A 105 -17.07 -28.85 5.08
C ILE A 105 -17.58 -30.27 4.73
N ASP A 106 -17.23 -31.28 5.51
CA ASP A 106 -17.77 -32.63 5.32
C ASP A 106 -19.27 -32.67 5.58
N SER A 107 -19.74 -31.99 6.63
CA SER A 107 -21.18 -31.85 6.91
C SER A 107 -21.91 -31.10 5.77
N TYR A 108 -21.25 -30.10 5.17
CA TYR A 108 -21.78 -29.37 4.00
C TYR A 108 -21.93 -30.29 2.79
N LEU A 109 -20.91 -31.06 2.46
CA LEU A 109 -20.90 -31.99 1.31
C LEU A 109 -21.92 -33.13 1.44
N THR A 110 -22.30 -33.51 2.66
CA THR A 110 -23.39 -34.49 2.89
C THR A 110 -24.80 -33.90 2.70
N SER A 111 -24.92 -32.57 2.59
CA SER A 111 -26.21 -31.92 2.28
C SER A 111 -26.50 -31.97 0.78
N ASN A 112 -27.72 -31.59 0.38
CA ASN A 112 -28.14 -31.59 -1.01
C ASN A 112 -27.52 -30.41 -1.77
N VAL A 113 -26.19 -30.51 -2.09
CA VAL A 113 -25.44 -29.50 -2.82
C VAL A 113 -25.62 -29.66 -4.33
N THR A 114 -25.58 -28.54 -5.05
CA THR A 114 -25.52 -28.54 -6.51
C THR A 114 -24.10 -28.88 -7.00
N PRO A 115 -23.94 -29.33 -8.27
CA PRO A 115 -22.59 -29.60 -8.81
C PRO A 115 -21.63 -28.39 -8.72
N ALA A 116 -22.14 -27.17 -8.82
CA ALA A 116 -21.33 -25.96 -8.67
C ALA A 116 -20.89 -25.73 -7.22
N GLU A 117 -21.80 -25.94 -6.26
CA GLU A 117 -21.50 -25.86 -4.83
C GLU A 117 -20.52 -26.96 -4.40
N GLU A 118 -20.71 -28.20 -4.90
CA GLU A 118 -19.80 -29.31 -4.66
C GLU A 118 -18.39 -29.01 -5.15
N ARG A 119 -18.26 -28.46 -6.37
CA ARG A 119 -16.98 -28.07 -6.95
C ARG A 119 -16.22 -27.07 -6.06
N LEU A 120 -16.89 -26.01 -5.61
CA LEU A 120 -16.30 -25.03 -4.69
C LEU A 120 -15.89 -25.67 -3.35
N ALA A 121 -16.74 -26.56 -2.84
CA ALA A 121 -16.48 -27.26 -1.59
C ALA A 121 -15.29 -28.23 -1.69
N LEU A 122 -15.11 -28.90 -2.82
CA LEU A 122 -13.94 -29.76 -3.08
C LEU A 122 -12.65 -28.96 -3.10
N LEU A 123 -12.63 -27.77 -3.71
CA LEU A 123 -11.47 -26.89 -3.74
C LEU A 123 -11.11 -26.40 -2.33
N LEU A 124 -12.11 -25.95 -1.56
CA LEU A 124 -11.91 -25.54 -0.17
C LEU A 124 -11.44 -26.72 0.70
N LYS A 125 -12.10 -27.88 0.61
CA LYS A 125 -11.72 -29.10 1.34
C LYS A 125 -10.28 -29.49 1.07
N GLY A 126 -9.91 -29.58 -0.21
CA GLY A 126 -8.53 -29.91 -0.60
C GLY A 126 -7.50 -28.92 -0.07
N THR A 127 -7.85 -27.63 -0.06
CA THR A 127 -6.98 -26.59 0.50
C THR A 127 -6.86 -26.67 2.03
N ILE A 128 -7.95 -26.98 2.74
CA ILE A 128 -7.94 -27.19 4.20
C ILE A 128 -7.02 -28.35 4.55
N HIS A 129 -7.21 -29.53 3.95
CA HIS A 129 -6.38 -30.70 4.21
C HIS A 129 -4.91 -30.49 3.83
N TYR A 130 -4.64 -29.78 2.71
CA TYR A 130 -3.28 -29.38 2.34
C TYR A 130 -2.62 -28.53 3.43
N ALA A 131 -3.36 -27.56 4.00
CA ALA A 131 -2.87 -26.71 5.08
C ALA A 131 -2.71 -27.46 6.42
N SER A 132 -3.51 -28.49 6.66
CA SER A 132 -3.42 -29.35 7.85
C SER A 132 -2.31 -30.40 7.75
N GLY A 133 -1.74 -30.63 6.55
CA GLY A 133 -0.76 -31.69 6.30
C GLY A 133 -1.36 -33.08 6.16
N ASP A 134 -2.67 -33.21 5.93
CA ASP A 134 -3.32 -34.46 5.54
C ASP A 134 -3.22 -34.64 4.02
N ASP A 135 -2.02 -35.02 3.57
CA ASP A 135 -1.67 -35.11 2.16
C ASP A 135 -2.63 -36.04 1.40
N GLY A 136 -3.09 -37.14 2.02
CA GLY A 136 -3.96 -38.12 1.35
C GLY A 136 -5.38 -37.61 1.07
N GLU A 137 -6.00 -36.89 2.00
CA GLU A 137 -7.31 -36.26 1.77
C GLU A 137 -7.18 -35.04 0.87
N ALA A 138 -6.10 -34.25 1.01
CA ALA A 138 -5.80 -33.13 0.14
C ALA A 138 -5.74 -33.58 -1.33
N GLU A 139 -4.95 -34.61 -1.61
CA GLU A 139 -4.77 -35.17 -2.96
C GLU A 139 -6.12 -35.65 -3.53
N ARG A 140 -6.93 -36.37 -2.75
CA ARG A 140 -8.24 -36.86 -3.19
C ARG A 140 -9.20 -35.71 -3.55
N ALA A 141 -9.32 -34.74 -2.68
CA ALA A 141 -10.23 -33.60 -2.86
C ALA A 141 -9.79 -32.70 -4.03
N LEU A 142 -8.49 -32.40 -4.14
CA LEU A 142 -7.94 -31.58 -5.22
C LEU A 142 -8.06 -32.28 -6.58
N ASN A 143 -7.76 -33.60 -6.66
CA ASN A 143 -7.97 -34.37 -7.89
C ASN A 143 -9.45 -34.43 -8.30
N SER A 144 -10.36 -34.58 -7.32
CA SER A 144 -11.79 -34.52 -7.60
C SER A 144 -12.19 -33.15 -8.16
N TYR A 145 -11.66 -32.06 -7.59
CA TYR A 145 -11.87 -30.72 -8.11
C TYR A 145 -11.35 -30.54 -9.54
N VAL A 146 -10.10 -30.93 -9.82
CA VAL A 146 -9.49 -30.89 -11.15
C VAL A 146 -10.34 -31.68 -12.16
N GLY A 147 -10.86 -32.85 -11.76
CA GLY A 147 -11.77 -33.66 -12.57
C GLY A 147 -13.08 -32.96 -12.96
N THR A 148 -13.48 -31.91 -12.26
CA THR A 148 -14.64 -31.09 -12.66
C THR A 148 -14.36 -30.08 -13.76
N GLY A 149 -13.09 -29.82 -14.10
CA GLY A 149 -12.67 -28.77 -15.02
C GLY A 149 -12.95 -27.35 -14.48
N GLY A 150 -12.89 -27.15 -13.15
CA GLY A 150 -13.13 -25.86 -12.51
C GLY A 150 -12.11 -24.78 -12.91
N PRO A 151 -12.53 -23.50 -12.96
CA PRO A 151 -11.65 -22.40 -13.40
C PRO A 151 -10.34 -22.24 -12.60
N ALA A 152 -10.29 -22.64 -11.31
CA ALA A 152 -9.12 -22.53 -10.46
C ALA A 152 -8.23 -23.82 -10.50
N THR A 153 -8.31 -24.62 -11.56
CA THR A 153 -7.52 -25.86 -11.73
C THR A 153 -6.03 -25.59 -11.53
N ALA A 154 -5.46 -24.52 -12.07
CA ALA A 154 -4.06 -24.16 -11.89
C ALA A 154 -3.63 -24.07 -10.41
N TYR A 155 -4.47 -23.52 -9.54
CA TYR A 155 -4.19 -23.45 -8.11
C TYR A 155 -4.25 -24.82 -7.41
N ALA A 156 -5.17 -25.67 -7.82
CA ALA A 156 -5.25 -27.03 -7.31
C ALA A 156 -4.04 -27.86 -7.77
N GLU A 157 -3.66 -27.75 -9.03
CA GLU A 157 -2.51 -28.47 -9.61
C GLU A 157 -1.17 -28.03 -9.01
N LEU A 158 -0.99 -26.74 -8.70
CA LEU A 158 0.21 -26.29 -7.96
C LEU A 158 0.32 -26.93 -6.57
N ARG A 159 -0.80 -27.11 -5.87
CA ARG A 159 -0.83 -27.83 -4.59
C ARG A 159 -0.58 -29.33 -4.77
N LEU A 160 -1.16 -29.94 -5.81
CA LEU A 160 -0.90 -31.34 -6.17
C LEU A 160 0.57 -31.57 -6.55
N ALA A 161 1.19 -30.65 -7.27
CA ALA A 161 2.62 -30.72 -7.58
C ALA A 161 3.49 -30.69 -6.33
N ASP A 162 3.16 -29.83 -5.35
CA ASP A 162 3.88 -29.82 -4.06
C ASP A 162 3.67 -31.13 -3.28
N LEU A 163 2.46 -31.68 -3.25
CA LEU A 163 2.18 -33.01 -2.67
C LEU A 163 2.99 -34.11 -3.36
N SER A 164 3.05 -34.11 -4.70
CA SER A 164 3.87 -35.06 -5.46
C SER A 164 5.36 -34.97 -5.08
N ALA A 165 5.88 -33.75 -4.91
CA ALA A 165 7.26 -33.52 -4.47
C ALA A 165 7.50 -34.03 -3.04
N ARG A 166 6.55 -33.81 -2.12
CA ARG A 166 6.62 -34.37 -0.73
C ARG A 166 6.65 -35.90 -0.74
N HIS A 167 6.00 -36.56 -1.70
CA HIS A 167 5.99 -38.00 -1.87
C HIS A 167 7.12 -38.53 -2.75
N ASP A 168 8.19 -37.75 -2.99
CA ASP A 168 9.36 -38.07 -3.82
C ASP A 168 9.04 -38.31 -5.31
N GLN A 169 7.86 -37.85 -5.79
CA GLN A 169 7.44 -37.95 -7.20
C GLN A 169 7.87 -36.68 -7.97
N LYS A 170 9.17 -36.43 -8.00
CA LYS A 170 9.75 -35.17 -8.47
C LYS A 170 9.47 -34.88 -9.93
N ASP A 171 9.54 -35.91 -10.80
CA ASP A 171 9.26 -35.75 -12.23
C ASP A 171 7.82 -35.28 -12.47
N GLN A 172 6.86 -35.82 -11.72
CA GLN A 172 5.46 -35.38 -11.78
C GLN A 172 5.27 -33.95 -11.30
N ALA A 173 5.93 -33.57 -10.20
CA ALA A 173 5.90 -32.22 -9.69
C ALA A 173 6.46 -31.20 -10.71
N ILE A 174 7.56 -31.54 -11.38
CA ILE A 174 8.17 -30.74 -12.45
C ILE A 174 7.22 -30.61 -13.64
N GLU A 175 6.67 -31.73 -14.12
CA GLU A 175 5.77 -31.76 -15.27
C GLU A 175 4.52 -30.89 -15.01
N THR A 176 3.84 -31.13 -13.89
CA THR A 176 2.62 -30.41 -13.50
C THR A 176 2.88 -28.90 -13.35
N THR A 177 3.96 -28.53 -12.64
CA THR A 177 4.26 -27.10 -12.44
C THR A 177 4.65 -26.42 -13.75
N THR A 178 5.39 -27.12 -14.63
CA THR A 178 5.78 -26.60 -15.94
C THR A 178 4.56 -26.39 -16.83
N GLU A 179 3.57 -27.28 -16.79
CA GLU A 179 2.34 -27.13 -17.56
C GLU A 179 1.52 -25.95 -17.07
N VAL A 180 1.32 -25.83 -15.75
CA VAL A 180 0.59 -24.72 -15.14
C VAL A 180 1.25 -23.36 -15.47
N LEU A 181 2.57 -23.28 -15.51
CA LEU A 181 3.29 -22.04 -15.85
C LEU A 181 3.16 -21.61 -17.33
N ARG A 182 2.51 -22.40 -18.19
CA ARG A 182 2.12 -21.97 -19.54
C ARG A 182 0.85 -21.12 -19.55
N GLU A 183 0.05 -21.19 -18.49
CA GLU A 183 -1.12 -20.35 -18.34
C GLU A 183 -0.72 -18.93 -17.89
N PRO A 184 -1.49 -17.90 -18.29
CA PRO A 184 -1.31 -16.55 -17.73
C PRO A 184 -1.78 -16.53 -16.27
N LEU A 185 -0.82 -16.45 -15.35
CA LEU A 185 -1.03 -16.37 -13.93
C LEU A 185 -0.57 -15.00 -13.40
N PRO A 186 -1.11 -14.53 -12.26
CA PRO A 186 -0.56 -13.36 -11.57
C PRO A 186 0.94 -13.50 -11.31
N ALA A 187 1.68 -12.40 -11.42
CA ALA A 187 3.14 -12.41 -11.32
C ALA A 187 3.67 -13.04 -10.01
N SER A 188 2.98 -12.82 -8.89
CA SER A 188 3.33 -13.42 -7.59
C SER A 188 3.11 -14.94 -7.57
N VAL A 189 2.00 -15.42 -8.13
CA VAL A 189 1.69 -16.86 -8.24
C VAL A 189 2.71 -17.54 -9.16
N ALA A 190 3.00 -16.95 -10.32
CA ALA A 190 4.00 -17.47 -11.24
C ALA A 190 5.42 -17.50 -10.63
N SER A 191 5.78 -16.47 -9.84
CA SER A 191 7.07 -16.43 -9.13
C SER A 191 7.17 -17.54 -8.09
N ASN A 192 6.14 -17.76 -7.28
CA ASN A 192 6.10 -18.83 -6.30
C ASN A 192 6.15 -20.22 -6.94
N ALA A 193 5.41 -20.40 -8.04
CA ALA A 193 5.45 -21.66 -8.81
C ALA A 193 6.84 -21.94 -9.41
N ARG A 194 7.50 -20.92 -9.99
CA ARG A 194 8.88 -21.04 -10.49
C ARG A 194 9.88 -21.33 -9.36
N LEU A 195 9.70 -20.74 -8.19
CA LEU A 195 10.55 -21.03 -7.02
C LEU A 195 10.43 -22.49 -6.59
N SER A 196 9.21 -23.02 -6.56
CA SER A 196 8.96 -24.45 -6.29
C SER A 196 9.55 -25.33 -7.40
N LEU A 197 9.36 -24.98 -8.68
CA LEU A 197 9.94 -25.68 -9.81
C LEU A 197 11.48 -25.77 -9.74
N ALA A 198 12.14 -24.66 -9.39
CA ALA A 198 13.59 -24.64 -9.22
C ALA A 198 14.06 -25.62 -8.11
N ARG A 199 13.29 -25.67 -7.00
CA ARG A 199 13.55 -26.65 -5.93
C ARG A 199 13.34 -28.10 -6.41
N TYR A 200 12.27 -28.37 -7.16
CA TYR A 200 12.00 -29.71 -7.70
C TYR A 200 13.10 -30.16 -8.66
N TYR A 201 13.59 -29.29 -9.57
CA TYR A 201 14.73 -29.57 -10.42
C TYR A 201 15.99 -29.89 -9.61
N LYS A 202 16.30 -29.06 -8.59
CA LYS A 202 17.44 -29.29 -7.70
C LYS A 202 17.34 -30.64 -6.99
N ASP A 203 16.17 -30.98 -6.45
CA ASP A 203 15.92 -32.22 -5.71
C ASP A 203 15.92 -33.45 -6.65
N ALA A 204 15.60 -33.27 -7.93
CA ALA A 204 15.73 -34.29 -8.97
C ALA A 204 17.18 -34.43 -9.48
N GLY A 205 18.10 -33.57 -9.06
CA GLY A 205 19.50 -33.56 -9.50
C GLY A 205 19.76 -32.80 -10.80
N ASP A 206 18.74 -32.14 -11.37
CA ASP A 206 18.90 -31.27 -12.54
C ASP A 206 19.32 -29.85 -12.11
N SER A 207 20.57 -29.72 -11.70
CA SER A 207 21.14 -28.45 -11.27
C SER A 207 21.14 -27.39 -12.37
N ALA A 208 21.18 -27.79 -13.65
CA ALA A 208 21.22 -26.86 -14.76
C ALA A 208 19.88 -26.13 -14.95
N SER A 209 18.77 -26.86 -14.95
CA SER A 209 17.42 -26.30 -15.00
C SER A 209 17.06 -25.51 -13.75
N ALA A 210 17.47 -25.99 -12.57
CA ALA A 210 17.31 -25.26 -11.32
C ALA A 210 18.01 -23.89 -11.34
N LEU A 211 19.28 -23.87 -11.76
CA LEU A 211 20.08 -22.64 -11.86
C LEU A 211 19.46 -21.65 -12.84
N GLN A 212 19.07 -22.10 -14.04
CA GLN A 212 18.40 -21.26 -15.01
C GLN A 212 17.10 -20.64 -14.45
N THR A 213 16.34 -21.41 -13.68
CA THR A 213 15.07 -20.95 -13.08
C THR A 213 15.32 -19.93 -11.97
N TYR A 214 16.34 -20.13 -11.13
CA TYR A 214 16.72 -19.13 -10.10
C TYR A 214 17.23 -17.83 -10.73
N GLU A 215 18.04 -17.89 -11.81
CA GLU A 215 18.50 -16.68 -12.50
C GLU A 215 17.35 -15.90 -13.13
N LEU A 216 16.37 -16.60 -13.72
CA LEU A 216 15.15 -15.98 -14.22
C LEU A 216 14.39 -15.28 -13.10
N LEU A 217 14.20 -15.92 -11.95
CA LEU A 217 13.59 -15.31 -10.77
C LEU A 217 14.39 -14.11 -10.26
N GLY A 218 15.71 -14.15 -10.29
CA GLY A 218 16.57 -13.05 -9.92
C GLY A 218 16.33 -11.76 -10.72
N SER A 219 15.82 -11.88 -11.94
CA SER A 219 15.47 -10.75 -12.80
C SER A 219 13.97 -10.42 -12.81
N GLU A 220 13.08 -11.43 -12.76
CA GLU A 220 11.66 -11.29 -13.08
C GLU A 220 10.71 -11.54 -11.89
N ALA A 221 11.18 -12.04 -10.74
CA ALA A 221 10.29 -12.31 -9.63
C ALA A 221 9.49 -11.06 -9.20
N ALA A 222 8.30 -11.29 -8.69
CA ALA A 222 7.33 -10.22 -8.39
C ALA A 222 7.85 -9.22 -7.35
N THR A 223 8.59 -9.68 -6.35
CA THR A 223 9.10 -8.81 -5.29
C THR A 223 10.62 -8.63 -5.33
N ARG A 224 11.11 -7.50 -4.79
CA ARG A 224 12.56 -7.28 -4.63
C ARG A 224 13.21 -8.32 -3.70
N ASN A 225 12.50 -8.76 -2.68
CA ASN A 225 12.96 -9.79 -1.77
C ASN A 225 13.17 -11.13 -2.50
N ASP A 226 12.18 -11.56 -3.28
CA ASP A 226 12.27 -12.83 -4.00
C ASP A 226 13.39 -12.81 -5.06
N ARG A 227 13.63 -11.65 -5.70
CA ARG A 227 14.77 -11.49 -6.62
C ARG A 227 16.10 -11.66 -5.90
N ALA A 228 16.27 -11.04 -4.73
CA ALA A 228 17.50 -11.15 -3.95
C ALA A 228 17.72 -12.59 -3.46
N GLU A 229 16.69 -13.26 -2.93
CA GLU A 229 16.75 -14.67 -2.54
C GLU A 229 17.10 -15.58 -3.73
N ALA A 230 16.49 -15.36 -4.88
CA ALA A 230 16.75 -16.15 -6.08
C ALA A 230 18.20 -15.98 -6.56
N LEU A 231 18.75 -14.76 -6.53
CA LEU A 231 20.15 -14.51 -6.87
C LEU A 231 21.11 -15.20 -5.89
N TRP A 232 20.78 -15.22 -4.59
CA TRP A 232 21.55 -15.96 -3.60
C TRP A 232 21.51 -17.47 -3.84
N LEU A 233 20.32 -18.02 -4.12
CA LEU A 233 20.16 -19.44 -4.44
C LEU A 233 20.89 -19.83 -5.72
N ALA A 234 20.84 -18.95 -6.74
CA ALA A 234 21.59 -19.13 -7.99
C ALA A 234 23.10 -19.13 -7.75
N ALA A 235 23.62 -18.16 -6.96
CA ALA A 235 25.05 -18.09 -6.64
C ALA A 235 25.53 -19.34 -5.92
N ASN A 236 24.80 -19.81 -4.93
CA ASN A 236 25.15 -21.04 -4.21
C ASN A 236 25.13 -22.27 -5.11
N LEU A 237 24.05 -22.47 -5.87
CA LEU A 237 23.92 -23.65 -6.74
C LEU A 237 24.98 -23.66 -7.86
N ALA A 238 25.30 -22.51 -8.44
CA ALA A 238 26.35 -22.40 -9.45
C ALA A 238 27.72 -22.72 -8.84
N TRP A 239 28.02 -22.23 -7.66
CA TRP A 239 29.27 -22.53 -6.94
C TRP A 239 29.40 -24.03 -6.65
N ASP A 240 28.35 -24.63 -6.08
CA ASP A 240 28.31 -26.06 -5.74
C ASP A 240 28.45 -26.97 -6.98
N SER A 241 28.02 -26.45 -8.15
CA SER A 241 28.14 -27.13 -9.45
C SER A 241 29.50 -26.86 -10.13
N GLY A 242 30.40 -26.07 -9.54
CA GLY A 242 31.71 -25.74 -10.08
C GLY A 242 31.71 -24.61 -11.12
N ASP A 243 30.60 -23.91 -11.32
CA ASP A 243 30.52 -22.75 -12.23
C ASP A 243 30.72 -21.43 -11.44
N GLU A 244 31.97 -21.19 -11.05
CA GLU A 244 32.36 -20.02 -10.27
C GLU A 244 32.00 -18.71 -11.01
N SER A 245 32.07 -18.68 -12.34
CA SER A 245 31.76 -17.49 -13.12
C SER A 245 30.29 -17.06 -12.98
N ARG A 246 29.35 -17.99 -13.09
CA ARG A 246 27.91 -17.72 -12.90
C ARG A 246 27.60 -17.40 -11.44
N ALA A 247 28.26 -18.10 -10.49
CA ALA A 247 28.10 -17.83 -9.08
C ALA A 247 28.45 -16.38 -8.74
N LEU A 248 29.62 -15.91 -9.19
CA LEU A 248 30.07 -14.54 -8.95
C LEU A 248 29.23 -13.49 -9.69
N ALA A 249 28.69 -13.79 -10.87
CA ALA A 249 27.79 -12.88 -11.59
C ALA A 249 26.48 -12.66 -10.83
N SER A 250 25.85 -13.73 -10.34
CA SER A 250 24.63 -13.64 -9.51
C SER A 250 24.91 -12.90 -8.19
N LEU A 251 26.03 -13.21 -7.55
CA LEU A 251 26.47 -12.55 -6.34
C LEU A 251 26.69 -11.05 -6.56
N GLN A 252 27.39 -10.65 -7.61
CA GLN A 252 27.65 -9.24 -7.94
C GLN A 252 26.35 -8.48 -8.14
N THR A 253 25.37 -9.08 -8.80
CA THR A 253 24.04 -8.50 -8.97
C THR A 253 23.33 -8.32 -7.64
N LEU A 254 23.37 -9.34 -6.76
CA LEU A 254 22.82 -9.27 -5.41
C LEU A 254 23.41 -8.08 -4.62
N LEU A 255 24.73 -7.99 -4.57
CA LEU A 255 25.44 -6.96 -3.79
C LEU A 255 25.22 -5.54 -4.34
N ALA A 256 25.10 -5.40 -5.66
CA ALA A 256 24.94 -4.09 -6.30
C ALA A 256 23.49 -3.58 -6.22
N VAL A 257 22.49 -4.46 -6.41
CA VAL A 257 21.07 -4.08 -6.52
C VAL A 257 20.35 -4.19 -5.17
N TYR A 258 20.77 -5.09 -4.30
CA TYR A 258 20.14 -5.42 -3.02
C TYR A 258 21.09 -5.35 -1.82
N PRO A 259 21.95 -4.31 -1.68
CA PRO A 259 22.98 -4.26 -0.61
C PRO A 259 22.39 -4.28 0.81
N GLY A 260 21.12 -3.89 0.96
CA GLY A 260 20.39 -3.94 2.25
C GLY A 260 19.77 -5.29 2.58
N HIS A 261 19.82 -6.26 1.66
CA HIS A 261 19.23 -7.58 1.89
C HIS A 261 20.14 -8.42 2.81
N GLU A 262 19.55 -9.28 3.66
CA GLU A 262 20.32 -10.13 4.60
C GLU A 262 21.32 -11.05 3.87
N ARG A 263 20.97 -11.54 2.68
CA ARG A 263 21.86 -12.39 1.86
C ARG A 263 23.08 -11.63 1.35
N ALA A 264 22.98 -10.32 1.13
CA ALA A 264 24.13 -9.50 0.78
C ALA A 264 25.11 -9.40 1.97
N ALA A 265 24.60 -9.28 3.20
CA ALA A 265 25.43 -9.30 4.40
C ALA A 265 26.08 -10.67 4.62
N GLU A 266 25.28 -11.76 4.50
CA GLU A 266 25.76 -13.15 4.61
C GLU A 266 26.92 -13.44 3.64
N ALA A 267 26.83 -12.91 2.41
CA ALA A 267 27.86 -13.10 1.40
C ALA A 267 29.23 -12.49 1.79
N LEU A 268 29.24 -11.41 2.59
CA LEU A 268 30.50 -10.79 3.03
C LEU A 268 31.33 -11.69 3.95
N ASP A 269 30.67 -12.61 4.67
CA ASP A 269 31.28 -13.51 5.63
C ASP A 269 31.44 -14.95 5.09
N ASP A 270 30.81 -15.26 3.93
CA ASP A 270 30.92 -16.58 3.31
C ASP A 270 32.33 -16.78 2.73
N PRO A 271 33.10 -17.80 3.19
CA PRO A 271 34.48 -18.00 2.77
C PRO A 271 34.64 -18.30 1.27
N ARG A 272 33.58 -18.73 0.59
CA ARG A 272 33.57 -18.98 -0.85
C ARG A 272 33.53 -17.67 -1.64
N PHE A 273 32.75 -16.70 -1.16
CA PHE A 273 32.46 -15.45 -1.86
C PHE A 273 33.29 -14.28 -1.39
N ALA A 274 33.55 -14.17 -0.09
CA ALA A 274 34.23 -13.04 0.54
C ALA A 274 35.54 -12.62 -0.14
N PRO A 275 36.44 -13.54 -0.61
CA PRO A 275 37.68 -13.17 -1.28
C PRO A 275 37.47 -12.54 -2.66
N ASN A 276 36.32 -12.74 -3.28
CA ASN A 276 35.99 -12.29 -4.64
C ASN A 276 35.15 -11.00 -4.65
N ILE A 277 34.75 -10.50 -3.46
CA ILE A 277 33.93 -9.28 -3.36
C ILE A 277 34.84 -8.05 -3.47
N VAL A 278 34.58 -7.23 -4.49
CA VAL A 278 35.31 -5.97 -4.68
C VAL A 278 35.02 -4.99 -3.54
N ILE A 279 36.04 -4.18 -3.19
CA ILE A 279 35.97 -3.28 -2.02
C ILE A 279 34.76 -2.32 -2.06
N GLY A 280 34.38 -1.84 -3.25
CA GLY A 280 33.21 -0.95 -3.42
C GLY A 280 31.89 -1.62 -3.05
N SER A 281 31.66 -2.87 -3.51
CA SER A 281 30.46 -3.64 -3.14
C SER A 281 30.44 -3.96 -1.64
N ARG A 282 31.59 -4.33 -1.08
CA ARG A 282 31.74 -4.55 0.37
C ARG A 282 31.40 -3.28 1.17
N ALA A 283 31.94 -2.14 0.79
CA ALA A 283 31.70 -0.87 1.45
C ALA A 283 30.21 -0.50 1.42
N LEU A 284 29.55 -0.66 0.26
CA LEU A 284 28.12 -0.37 0.07
C LEU A 284 27.22 -1.25 0.93
N VAL A 285 27.50 -2.56 1.00
CA VAL A 285 26.75 -3.49 1.85
C VAL A 285 26.92 -3.12 3.33
N LEU A 286 28.15 -2.94 3.80
CA LEU A 286 28.44 -2.56 5.19
C LEU A 286 27.75 -1.24 5.58
N PHE A 287 27.80 -0.25 4.69
CA PHE A 287 27.13 1.04 4.87
C PHE A 287 25.60 0.89 5.00
N THR A 288 25.01 0.07 4.13
CA THR A 288 23.55 -0.15 4.09
C THR A 288 23.10 -0.96 5.30
N GLN A 289 23.90 -1.89 5.74
CA GLN A 289 23.68 -2.71 6.95
C GLN A 289 23.99 -1.98 8.27
N ARG A 290 24.38 -0.70 8.21
CA ARG A 290 24.73 0.12 9.37
C ARG A 290 25.98 -0.37 10.15
N SER A 291 26.84 -1.18 9.54
CA SER A 291 28.19 -1.50 10.06
C SER A 291 29.13 -0.32 9.83
N ASN A 292 28.88 0.80 10.52
CA ASN A 292 29.46 2.10 10.18
C ASN A 292 31.00 2.11 10.27
N VAL A 293 31.61 1.43 11.24
CA VAL A 293 33.08 1.40 11.43
C VAL A 293 33.76 0.65 10.28
N ASP A 294 33.22 -0.49 9.90
CA ASP A 294 33.80 -1.30 8.82
C ASP A 294 33.56 -0.65 7.46
N ALA A 295 32.39 -0.01 7.28
CA ALA A 295 32.08 0.77 6.09
C ALA A 295 33.05 1.96 5.95
N GLU A 296 33.32 2.70 7.03
CA GLU A 296 34.30 3.79 7.03
C GLU A 296 35.67 3.31 6.60
N SER A 297 36.13 2.21 7.17
CA SER A 297 37.44 1.61 6.80
C SER A 297 37.49 1.24 5.31
N ALA A 298 36.42 0.63 4.79
CA ALA A 298 36.37 0.24 3.39
C ALA A 298 36.34 1.46 2.44
N TYR A 299 35.55 2.50 2.75
CA TYR A 299 35.52 3.72 1.95
C TYR A 299 36.83 4.49 2.00
N ARG A 300 37.56 4.56 3.15
CA ARG A 300 38.90 5.16 3.22
C ARG A 300 39.88 4.41 2.32
N ALA A 301 39.83 3.09 2.28
CA ALA A 301 40.66 2.31 1.38
C ALA A 301 40.42 2.62 -0.10
N ILE A 302 39.19 2.96 -0.50
CA ILE A 302 38.83 3.39 -1.85
C ILE A 302 39.44 4.78 -2.13
N VAL A 303 39.33 5.70 -1.19
CA VAL A 303 39.97 7.04 -1.31
C VAL A 303 41.47 6.93 -1.44
N ASP A 304 42.12 6.09 -0.62
CA ASP A 304 43.58 5.89 -0.63
C ASP A 304 44.09 5.25 -1.95
N ALA A 305 43.22 4.50 -2.64
CA ALA A 305 43.56 3.95 -3.96
C ALA A 305 43.67 5.01 -5.06
N GLY A 306 43.06 6.18 -4.85
CA GLY A 306 43.31 7.38 -5.66
C GLY A 306 42.61 7.42 -7.03
N ASP A 307 41.68 6.48 -7.33
CA ASP A 307 40.85 6.57 -8.53
C ASP A 307 39.76 7.63 -8.31
N PRO A 308 39.71 8.72 -9.10
CA PRO A 308 38.86 9.86 -8.82
C PRO A 308 37.37 9.54 -8.80
N ALA A 309 36.86 8.63 -9.68
CA ALA A 309 35.44 8.35 -9.76
C ALA A 309 34.94 7.60 -8.52
N PRO A 310 35.46 6.43 -8.12
CA PRO A 310 35.06 5.79 -6.87
C PRO A 310 35.45 6.59 -5.62
N ALA A 311 36.51 7.42 -5.65
CA ALA A 311 36.86 8.26 -4.52
C ALA A 311 35.84 9.37 -4.25
N ALA A 312 35.22 9.96 -5.28
CA ALA A 312 34.16 10.94 -5.10
C ALA A 312 32.94 10.35 -4.35
N ASP A 313 32.50 9.18 -4.75
CA ASP A 313 31.39 8.47 -4.08
C ASP A 313 31.79 7.99 -2.67
N ALA A 314 33.06 7.59 -2.49
CA ALA A 314 33.56 7.19 -1.18
C ALA A 314 33.57 8.39 -0.21
N HIS A 315 34.06 9.57 -0.62
CA HIS A 315 34.00 10.81 0.17
C HIS A 315 32.54 11.16 0.54
N TYR A 316 31.60 11.02 -0.41
CA TYR A 316 30.19 11.25 -0.13
C TYR A 316 29.66 10.33 1.00
N HIS A 317 29.92 9.03 0.94
CA HIS A 317 29.50 8.09 1.98
C HIS A 317 30.24 8.30 3.31
N LEU A 318 31.50 8.71 3.28
CA LEU A 318 32.27 9.13 4.49
C LEU A 318 31.60 10.35 5.15
N GLY A 319 31.11 11.30 4.35
CA GLY A 319 30.35 12.44 4.83
C GLY A 319 29.08 11.98 5.60
N ILE A 320 28.30 11.06 5.03
CA ILE A 320 27.11 10.50 5.69
C ILE A 320 27.50 9.73 6.98
N LEU A 321 28.59 8.97 6.96
CA LEU A 321 29.05 8.25 8.16
C LEU A 321 29.44 9.22 9.28
N ALA A 322 30.13 10.34 8.93
CA ALA A 322 30.45 11.38 9.88
C ALA A 322 29.21 12.09 10.44
N GLU A 323 28.19 12.33 9.59
CA GLU A 323 26.90 12.85 10.01
C GLU A 323 26.16 11.91 10.97
N ARG A 324 26.14 10.60 10.66
CA ARG A 324 25.59 9.56 11.55
C ARG A 324 26.26 9.54 12.92
N ALA A 325 27.54 9.87 12.96
CA ALA A 325 28.34 10.01 14.18
C ALA A 325 28.17 11.39 14.86
N SER A 326 27.34 12.28 14.29
CA SER A 326 27.18 13.69 14.70
C SER A 326 28.48 14.52 14.61
N ASN A 327 29.43 14.10 13.78
CA ASN A 327 30.67 14.81 13.51
C ASN A 327 30.50 15.72 12.29
N TYR A 328 29.74 16.79 12.47
CA TYR A 328 29.29 17.65 11.36
C TYR A 328 30.42 18.39 10.64
N ASP A 329 31.49 18.80 11.35
CA ASP A 329 32.65 19.46 10.71
C ASP A 329 33.35 18.49 9.76
N GLN A 330 33.50 17.23 10.14
CA GLN A 330 34.06 16.20 9.27
C GLN A 330 33.09 15.88 8.12
N ALA A 331 31.80 15.82 8.37
CA ALA A 331 30.80 15.60 7.31
C ALA A 331 30.89 16.68 6.23
N LEU A 332 30.96 17.95 6.62
CA LEU A 332 31.13 19.08 5.70
C LEU A 332 32.43 18.98 4.89
N ALA A 333 33.55 18.59 5.54
CA ALA A 333 34.83 18.43 4.87
C ALA A 333 34.80 17.28 3.83
N GLU A 334 34.16 16.16 4.16
CA GLU A 334 34.03 14.99 3.27
C GLU A 334 33.12 15.31 2.09
N TYR A 335 31.99 16.04 2.31
CA TYR A 335 31.14 16.52 1.22
C TYR A 335 31.85 17.48 0.29
N ASP A 336 32.67 18.39 0.83
CA ASP A 336 33.53 19.29 0.01
C ASP A 336 34.53 18.50 -0.83
N ALA A 337 35.16 17.48 -0.25
CA ALA A 337 36.09 16.60 -0.96
C ALA A 337 35.35 15.80 -2.07
N SER A 338 34.17 15.30 -1.78
CA SER A 338 33.30 14.63 -2.78
C SER A 338 32.99 15.55 -3.95
N ILE A 339 32.50 16.77 -3.69
CA ILE A 339 32.17 17.77 -4.71
C ILE A 339 33.39 18.12 -5.58
N ALA A 340 34.52 18.35 -4.95
CA ALA A 340 35.77 18.70 -5.66
C ALA A 340 36.24 17.56 -6.57
N THR A 341 36.25 16.33 -6.07
CA THR A 341 36.66 15.13 -6.81
C THR A 341 35.68 14.79 -7.93
N ALA A 342 34.37 14.85 -7.65
CA ALA A 342 33.31 14.62 -8.62
C ALA A 342 33.32 15.67 -9.75
N SER A 343 33.65 16.93 -9.46
CA SER A 343 33.79 17.98 -10.47
C SER A 343 34.90 17.66 -11.45
N GLY A 344 36.03 17.12 -10.98
CA GLY A 344 37.12 16.67 -11.80
C GLY A 344 36.79 15.50 -12.72
N SER A 345 35.85 14.62 -12.31
CA SER A 345 35.40 13.44 -13.05
C SER A 345 34.00 13.60 -13.71
N GLN A 346 33.42 14.79 -13.65
CA GLN A 346 32.12 15.15 -14.25
C GLN A 346 30.92 14.31 -13.73
N GLN A 347 30.96 13.91 -12.47
CA GLN A 347 29.90 13.16 -11.81
C GLN A 347 28.82 14.09 -11.25
N THR A 348 27.97 14.65 -12.10
CA THR A 348 26.95 15.65 -11.70
C THR A 348 25.94 15.12 -10.70
N ALA A 349 25.63 13.81 -10.72
CA ALA A 349 24.73 13.17 -9.74
C ALA A 349 25.35 13.21 -8.33
N THR A 350 26.61 12.80 -8.18
CA THR A 350 27.33 12.83 -6.89
C THR A 350 27.49 14.26 -6.37
N ILE A 351 27.75 15.24 -7.28
CA ILE A 351 27.80 16.66 -6.90
C ILE A 351 26.45 17.11 -6.31
N GLY A 352 25.34 16.80 -6.99
CA GLY A 352 24.00 17.19 -6.54
C GLY A 352 23.65 16.61 -5.17
N GLN A 353 23.97 15.34 -4.98
CA GLN A 353 23.74 14.64 -3.72
C GLN A 353 24.58 15.21 -2.58
N ALA A 354 25.89 15.39 -2.80
CA ALA A 354 26.79 15.93 -1.78
C ALA A 354 26.47 17.39 -1.42
N LEU A 355 26.07 18.22 -2.38
CA LEU A 355 25.59 19.58 -2.11
C LEU A 355 24.29 19.57 -1.29
N TRP A 356 23.38 18.65 -1.58
CA TRP A 356 22.12 18.53 -0.84
C TRP A 356 22.38 18.20 0.63
N ASP A 357 23.14 17.14 0.91
CA ASP A 357 23.44 16.73 2.29
C ASP A 357 24.31 17.76 3.02
N LYS A 358 25.27 18.38 2.34
CA LYS A 358 26.01 19.52 2.90
C LYS A 358 25.09 20.67 3.32
N ALA A 359 24.10 21.02 2.47
CA ALA A 359 23.18 22.11 2.77
C ALA A 359 22.28 21.78 3.96
N THR A 360 21.82 20.52 4.09
CA THR A 360 21.02 20.08 5.24
C THR A 360 21.80 20.10 6.54
N VAL A 361 23.09 19.72 6.52
CA VAL A 361 23.98 19.84 7.69
C VAL A 361 24.19 21.31 8.06
N LEU A 362 24.42 22.20 7.09
CA LEU A 362 24.53 23.65 7.35
C LEU A 362 23.26 24.24 7.94
N GLU A 363 22.09 23.80 7.46
CA GLU A 363 20.79 24.19 8.03
C GLU A 363 20.67 23.72 9.48
N LEU A 364 21.00 22.47 9.76
CA LEU A 364 21.01 21.90 11.13
C LEU A 364 21.91 22.66 12.08
N LEU A 365 23.09 23.12 11.59
CA LEU A 365 24.02 23.92 12.36
C LEU A 365 23.61 25.41 12.51
N GLY A 366 22.49 25.83 11.92
CA GLY A 366 22.04 27.22 11.91
C GLY A 366 22.88 28.14 11.02
N ARG A 367 23.76 27.60 10.16
CA ARG A 367 24.59 28.35 9.20
C ARG A 367 23.75 28.72 7.96
N THR A 368 22.66 29.43 8.21
CA THR A 368 21.54 29.63 7.25
C THR A 368 21.98 30.27 5.93
N ASP A 369 22.88 31.28 5.95
CA ASP A 369 23.31 31.94 4.72
C ASP A 369 24.13 31.01 3.83
N GLU A 370 24.96 30.17 4.44
CA GLU A 370 25.74 29.15 3.75
C GLU A 370 24.84 28.04 3.21
N ALA A 371 23.84 27.58 4.00
CA ALA A 371 22.86 26.61 3.55
C ALA A 371 22.10 27.11 2.31
N VAL A 372 21.60 28.37 2.34
CA VAL A 372 20.92 28.99 1.18
C VAL A 372 21.83 29.05 -0.04
N GLY A 373 23.11 29.41 0.13
CA GLY A 373 24.07 29.41 -0.96
C GLY A 373 24.29 28.03 -1.55
N THR A 374 24.44 27.02 -0.68
CA THR A 374 24.70 25.63 -1.07
C THR A 374 23.47 25.01 -1.76
N TYR A 375 22.24 25.24 -1.25
CA TYR A 375 21.02 24.80 -1.93
C TYR A 375 20.87 25.40 -3.33
N ASN A 376 21.13 26.71 -3.50
CA ASN A 376 21.05 27.34 -4.81
C ASN A 376 22.12 26.84 -5.78
N ALA A 377 23.31 26.46 -5.26
CA ALA A 377 24.40 25.92 -6.07
C ALA A 377 24.03 24.61 -6.78
N ILE A 378 23.09 23.83 -6.25
CA ILE A 378 22.59 22.60 -6.91
C ILE A 378 22.00 22.94 -8.28
N ALA A 379 21.15 23.98 -8.35
CA ALA A 379 20.54 24.38 -9.61
C ALA A 379 21.54 24.99 -10.61
N ASP A 380 22.69 25.46 -10.14
CA ASP A 380 23.75 26.02 -10.99
C ASP A 380 24.73 24.96 -11.49
N THR A 381 25.05 23.96 -10.67
CA THR A 381 26.14 22.99 -10.93
C THR A 381 25.61 21.57 -11.27
N ALA A 382 24.44 21.20 -10.79
CA ALA A 382 23.82 19.90 -11.00
C ALA A 382 22.30 20.04 -11.33
N PRO A 383 21.92 20.77 -12.38
CA PRO A 383 20.52 21.13 -12.66
C PRO A 383 19.61 19.91 -12.96
N SER A 384 20.20 18.77 -13.30
CA SER A 384 19.49 17.51 -13.51
C SER A 384 19.37 16.64 -12.24
N SER A 385 19.87 17.13 -11.09
CA SER A 385 19.70 16.44 -9.82
C SER A 385 18.24 16.35 -9.43
N GLU A 386 17.82 15.21 -8.87
CA GLU A 386 16.49 15.03 -8.29
C GLU A 386 16.16 16.01 -7.16
N HIS A 387 17.19 16.58 -6.52
CA HIS A 387 17.05 17.57 -5.44
C HIS A 387 16.88 19.01 -5.92
N THR A 388 17.00 19.29 -7.22
CA THR A 388 17.12 20.68 -7.72
C THR A 388 15.91 21.54 -7.33
N SER A 389 14.70 21.08 -7.57
CA SER A 389 13.47 21.83 -7.27
C SER A 389 13.30 22.02 -5.75
N GLU A 390 13.44 20.95 -4.97
CA GLU A 390 13.31 20.99 -3.52
C GLU A 390 14.39 21.85 -2.86
N ALA A 391 15.62 21.80 -3.35
CA ALA A 391 16.73 22.60 -2.83
C ALA A 391 16.47 24.11 -2.97
N VAL A 392 16.05 24.54 -4.17
CA VAL A 392 15.70 25.94 -4.39
C VAL A 392 14.48 26.33 -3.55
N PHE A 393 13.50 25.44 -3.40
CA PHE A 393 12.36 25.69 -2.52
C PHE A 393 12.80 25.90 -1.07
N ARG A 394 13.65 25.01 -0.52
CA ARG A 394 14.18 25.13 0.86
C ARG A 394 14.99 26.40 1.07
N ALA A 395 15.80 26.81 0.09
CA ALA A 395 16.51 28.09 0.15
C ALA A 395 15.53 29.28 0.34
N GLY A 396 14.40 29.24 -0.37
CA GLY A 396 13.31 30.21 -0.22
C GLY A 396 12.68 30.17 1.17
N MET A 397 12.40 28.97 1.69
CA MET A 397 11.84 28.76 3.03
C MET A 397 12.76 29.32 4.14
N LEU A 398 14.07 29.11 4.02
CA LEU A 398 15.03 29.66 4.96
C LEU A 398 14.99 31.20 4.97
N ARG A 399 14.88 31.84 3.80
CA ARG A 399 14.72 33.30 3.71
C ARG A 399 13.37 33.76 4.27
N TYR A 400 12.30 33.04 4.01
CA TYR A 400 10.99 33.33 4.58
C TYR A 400 11.01 33.29 6.12
N LYS A 401 11.55 32.21 6.71
CA LYS A 401 11.72 32.08 8.17
C LYS A 401 12.58 33.19 8.78
N GLN A 402 13.52 33.78 8.03
CA GLN A 402 14.30 34.97 8.45
C GLN A 402 13.51 36.31 8.33
N GLY A 403 12.26 36.29 7.88
CA GLY A 403 11.50 37.52 7.58
C GLY A 403 11.89 38.22 6.28
N ARG A 404 12.73 37.60 5.46
CA ARG A 404 13.25 38.15 4.19
C ARG A 404 12.32 37.79 3.04
N GLY A 405 11.05 38.23 3.09
CA GLY A 405 10.01 37.86 2.14
C GLY A 405 10.33 38.19 0.68
N ALA A 406 11.02 39.33 0.42
CA ALA A 406 11.41 39.70 -0.95
C ALA A 406 12.42 38.71 -1.55
N ASP A 407 13.42 38.29 -0.75
CA ASP A 407 14.41 37.31 -1.19
C ASP A 407 13.79 35.94 -1.41
N ALA A 408 12.89 35.52 -0.52
CA ALA A 408 12.13 34.27 -0.65
C ALA A 408 11.34 34.23 -1.96
N ARG A 409 10.60 35.30 -2.28
CA ARG A 409 9.85 35.41 -3.55
C ARG A 409 10.75 35.34 -4.77
N ALA A 410 11.92 35.98 -4.75
CA ALA A 410 12.89 35.93 -5.85
C ALA A 410 13.38 34.49 -6.08
N ILE A 411 13.71 33.78 -5.01
CA ILE A 411 14.16 32.36 -5.06
C ILE A 411 13.02 31.47 -5.60
N TRP A 412 11.80 31.60 -5.10
CA TRP A 412 10.64 30.80 -5.58
C TRP A 412 10.23 31.14 -7.00
N SER A 413 10.50 32.37 -7.47
CA SER A 413 10.35 32.70 -8.89
C SER A 413 11.29 31.89 -9.77
N ARG A 414 12.53 31.66 -9.33
CA ARG A 414 13.47 30.76 -9.99
C ARG A 414 13.01 29.30 -9.91
N GLN A 415 12.56 28.87 -8.75
CA GLN A 415 12.06 27.49 -8.55
C GLN A 415 10.92 27.16 -9.50
N ARG A 416 9.94 28.07 -9.73
CA ARG A 416 8.86 27.89 -10.69
C ARG A 416 9.34 27.63 -12.12
N SER A 417 10.47 28.20 -12.52
CA SER A 417 11.04 27.96 -13.86
C SER A 417 11.80 26.64 -13.97
N LEU A 418 12.17 26.03 -12.85
CA LEU A 418 12.86 24.74 -12.76
C LEU A 418 11.90 23.58 -12.51
N ALA A 419 10.76 23.86 -11.89
CA ALA A 419 9.77 22.84 -11.51
C ALA A 419 9.14 22.20 -12.75
N SER A 420 9.22 20.86 -12.82
CA SER A 420 8.60 20.07 -13.90
C SER A 420 7.14 19.73 -13.60
N GLU A 421 6.77 19.68 -12.32
CA GLU A 421 5.46 19.29 -11.83
C GLU A 421 4.62 20.53 -11.45
N GLU A 422 3.32 20.51 -11.83
CA GLU A 422 2.40 21.57 -11.45
C GLU A 422 2.23 21.73 -9.94
N ALA A 423 2.32 20.64 -9.17
CA ALA A 423 2.28 20.65 -7.71
C ALA A 423 3.43 21.43 -7.09
N GLU A 424 4.64 21.30 -7.63
CA GLU A 424 5.81 22.08 -7.19
C GLU A 424 5.65 23.58 -7.51
N GLN A 425 5.07 23.89 -8.67
CA GLN A 425 4.74 25.26 -9.03
C GLN A 425 3.67 25.84 -8.11
N ALA A 426 2.61 25.06 -7.79
CA ALA A 426 1.56 25.45 -6.87
C ALA A 426 2.13 25.77 -5.48
N ARG A 427 3.04 24.93 -4.97
CA ARG A 427 3.77 25.15 -3.72
C ARG A 427 4.52 26.47 -3.73
N ALA A 428 5.28 26.73 -4.79
CA ALA A 428 6.05 27.96 -4.90
C ALA A 428 5.17 29.22 -5.03
N TYR A 429 4.04 29.16 -5.72
CA TYR A 429 3.08 30.27 -5.77
C TYR A 429 2.40 30.49 -4.42
N PHE A 430 1.97 29.43 -3.75
CA PHE A 430 1.35 29.50 -2.44
C PHE A 430 2.27 30.19 -1.42
N TRP A 431 3.54 29.79 -1.34
CA TRP A 431 4.51 30.38 -0.45
C TRP A 431 4.93 31.81 -0.89
N SER A 432 4.95 32.10 -2.20
CA SER A 432 5.11 33.46 -2.69
C SER A 432 3.98 34.37 -2.23
N ALA A 433 2.75 33.86 -2.18
CA ALA A 433 1.61 34.61 -1.65
C ALA A 433 1.74 34.91 -0.17
N LYS A 434 2.18 33.92 0.65
CA LYS A 434 2.47 34.15 2.09
C LYS A 434 3.57 35.20 2.28
N ALA A 435 4.62 35.16 1.47
CA ALA A 435 5.68 36.15 1.52
C ALA A 435 5.22 37.55 1.06
N ALA A 436 4.32 37.62 0.06
CA ALA A 436 3.71 38.89 -0.35
C ALA A 436 2.89 39.54 0.78
N ARG A 437 2.10 38.71 1.50
CA ARG A 437 1.36 39.17 2.70
C ARG A 437 2.30 39.69 3.78
N MET A 438 3.43 39.00 4.04
CA MET A 438 4.47 39.45 4.96
C MET A 438 5.00 40.85 4.59
N LEU A 439 5.04 41.18 3.31
CA LEU A 439 5.47 42.47 2.77
C LEU A 439 4.33 43.52 2.69
N GLY A 440 3.10 43.15 3.04
CA GLY A 440 1.91 43.99 2.92
C GLY A 440 1.31 44.07 1.51
N ASP A 441 1.84 43.33 0.55
CA ASP A 441 1.40 43.31 -0.85
C ASP A 441 0.24 42.31 -1.05
N GLN A 442 -0.98 42.75 -0.69
CA GLN A 442 -2.18 41.92 -0.80
C GLN A 442 -2.57 41.63 -2.27
N ALA A 443 -2.22 42.50 -3.19
CA ALA A 443 -2.55 42.32 -4.62
C ALA A 443 -1.75 41.16 -5.21
N SER A 444 -0.44 41.15 -5.02
CA SER A 444 0.41 40.03 -5.45
C SER A 444 0.05 38.73 -4.72
N ALA A 445 -0.29 38.80 -3.42
CA ALA A 445 -0.72 37.62 -2.68
C ALA A 445 -1.99 36.97 -3.28
N GLY A 446 -2.99 37.78 -3.62
CA GLY A 446 -4.22 37.30 -4.26
C GLY A 446 -3.97 36.71 -5.64
N GLN A 447 -3.08 37.31 -6.43
CA GLN A 447 -2.73 36.80 -7.75
C GLN A 447 -1.97 35.46 -7.66
N ASP A 448 -0.98 35.36 -6.79
CA ASP A 448 -0.20 34.14 -6.58
C ASP A 448 -1.10 32.98 -6.08
N LEU A 449 -2.02 33.23 -5.12
CA LEU A 449 -3.00 32.23 -4.67
C LEU A 449 -3.95 31.80 -5.78
N SER A 450 -4.45 32.76 -6.60
CA SER A 450 -5.34 32.42 -7.71
C SER A 450 -4.64 31.53 -8.73
N THR A 451 -3.33 31.75 -8.97
CA THR A 451 -2.55 30.91 -9.84
C THR A 451 -2.36 29.51 -9.23
N ALA A 452 -1.93 29.42 -7.97
CA ALA A 452 -1.77 28.15 -7.28
C ALA A 452 -3.05 27.32 -7.29
N ALA A 453 -4.21 27.95 -7.09
CA ALA A 453 -5.52 27.29 -7.05
C ALA A 453 -5.95 26.61 -8.36
N THR A 454 -5.32 26.95 -9.49
CA THR A 454 -5.69 26.45 -10.83
C THR A 454 -4.70 25.49 -11.46
N LEU A 455 -3.50 25.33 -10.88
CA LEU A 455 -2.42 24.55 -11.50
C LEU A 455 -2.70 23.05 -11.47
N SER A 456 -2.70 22.42 -10.32
CA SER A 456 -2.91 20.98 -10.20
C SER A 456 -4.34 20.64 -9.75
N GLY A 457 -4.72 19.37 -9.88
CA GLY A 457 -6.05 18.89 -9.50
C GLY A 457 -6.31 18.87 -8.00
N VAL A 458 -5.49 18.15 -7.24
CA VAL A 458 -5.76 17.79 -5.83
C VAL A 458 -4.52 17.73 -4.94
N ASP A 459 -3.41 18.36 -5.32
CA ASP A 459 -2.24 18.45 -4.45
C ASP A 459 -2.47 19.41 -3.27
N TYR A 460 -1.72 19.22 -2.19
CA TYR A 460 -1.88 19.95 -0.94
C TYR A 460 -1.92 21.47 -1.13
N TYR A 461 -0.96 22.07 -1.85
CA TYR A 461 -0.86 23.52 -1.97
C TYR A 461 -1.92 24.14 -2.88
N THR A 462 -2.37 23.42 -3.89
CA THR A 462 -3.54 23.82 -4.70
C THR A 462 -4.81 23.81 -3.86
N LEU A 463 -5.02 22.77 -3.03
CA LEU A 463 -6.15 22.67 -2.13
C LEU A 463 -6.12 23.74 -1.03
N ARG A 464 -4.93 24.06 -0.49
CA ARG A 464 -4.72 25.14 0.46
C ARG A 464 -5.05 26.50 -0.15
N ALA A 465 -4.55 26.76 -1.37
CA ALA A 465 -4.83 28.02 -2.08
C ALA A 465 -6.32 28.21 -2.31
N ARG A 466 -7.02 27.15 -2.75
CA ARG A 466 -8.49 27.17 -2.89
C ARG A 466 -9.18 27.43 -1.56
N GLY A 467 -8.73 26.81 -0.49
CA GLY A 467 -9.27 26.98 0.87
C GLY A 467 -9.12 28.42 1.36
N GLU A 468 -7.95 29.03 1.19
CA GLU A 468 -7.70 30.43 1.57
C GLU A 468 -8.51 31.44 0.73
N LEU A 469 -8.75 31.15 -0.56
CA LEU A 469 -9.60 32.00 -1.42
C LEU A 469 -11.08 31.86 -1.08
N ALA A 470 -11.52 30.66 -0.65
CA ALA A 470 -12.92 30.40 -0.31
C ALA A 470 -13.34 31.10 0.99
N SER A 471 -12.40 31.46 1.87
CA SER A 471 -12.65 32.10 3.18
C SER A 471 -13.72 31.36 4.01
N SER A 472 -13.74 30.02 3.91
CA SER A 472 -14.69 29.14 4.58
C SER A 472 -13.97 28.26 5.60
N ASP A 473 -14.63 28.00 6.72
CA ASP A 473 -14.12 27.01 7.70
C ASP A 473 -14.29 25.59 7.15
N LEU A 474 -13.46 24.65 7.64
CA LEU A 474 -13.66 23.23 7.38
C LEU A 474 -15.02 22.79 7.95
N PRO A 475 -15.82 22.04 7.16
CA PRO A 475 -17.00 21.40 7.69
C PRO A 475 -16.60 20.42 8.81
N THR A 476 -17.04 20.67 10.03
CA THR A 476 -16.68 19.84 11.20
C THR A 476 -17.60 18.64 11.39
N GLY A 477 -18.65 18.50 10.60
CA GLY A 477 -19.62 17.41 10.77
C GLY A 477 -20.45 17.16 9.52
N GLY A 478 -20.93 15.95 9.44
CA GLY A 478 -21.85 15.41 8.45
C GLY A 478 -21.92 13.91 8.68
N ALA A 479 -23.12 13.34 8.87
CA ALA A 479 -23.25 11.91 8.94
C ALA A 479 -22.82 11.29 7.61
N LEU A 480 -22.09 10.18 7.69
CA LEU A 480 -21.69 9.47 6.49
C LEU A 480 -22.94 8.87 5.79
N PRO A 481 -23.09 9.04 4.49
CA PRO A 481 -24.21 8.43 3.79
C PRO A 481 -24.03 6.91 3.73
N SER A 482 -25.10 6.20 4.01
CA SER A 482 -25.19 4.74 3.89
C SER A 482 -25.71 4.30 2.50
N ALA A 483 -25.94 5.23 1.58
CA ALA A 483 -26.52 4.94 0.28
C ALA A 483 -25.50 4.27 -0.66
N ALA A 484 -25.95 3.23 -1.36
CA ALA A 484 -25.18 2.61 -2.44
C ALA A 484 -24.90 3.61 -3.59
N PRO A 485 -23.81 3.43 -4.35
CA PRO A 485 -23.49 4.28 -5.48
C PRO A 485 -24.60 4.30 -6.54
N ASP A 486 -24.87 5.46 -7.14
CA ASP A 486 -25.75 5.54 -8.31
C ASP A 486 -25.00 5.09 -9.57
N TRP A 487 -25.02 3.81 -9.82
CA TRP A 487 -24.34 3.19 -10.96
C TRP A 487 -24.83 3.72 -12.31
N THR A 488 -26.10 4.12 -12.42
CA THR A 488 -26.66 4.65 -13.67
C THR A 488 -26.02 6.00 -14.02
N LEU A 489 -25.94 6.89 -13.04
CA LEU A 489 -25.31 8.20 -13.21
C LEU A 489 -23.83 8.08 -13.57
N ILE A 490 -23.14 7.12 -12.94
CA ILE A 490 -21.71 6.87 -13.21
C ILE A 490 -21.51 6.33 -14.63
N GLU A 491 -22.36 5.40 -15.09
CA GLU A 491 -22.30 4.87 -16.46
C GLU A 491 -22.61 5.97 -17.51
N GLU A 492 -23.57 6.85 -17.24
CA GLU A 492 -23.89 7.99 -18.12
C GLU A 492 -22.70 8.97 -18.24
N TRP A 493 -22.09 9.31 -17.10
CA TRP A 493 -20.90 10.14 -17.08
C TRP A 493 -19.73 9.48 -17.81
N LEU A 494 -19.47 8.21 -17.55
CA LEU A 494 -18.38 7.47 -18.19
C LEU A 494 -18.58 7.43 -19.73
N ARG A 495 -19.83 7.16 -20.18
CA ARG A 495 -20.18 7.18 -21.59
C ARG A 495 -19.98 8.56 -22.23
N ALA A 496 -20.29 9.62 -21.51
CA ALA A 496 -20.09 10.98 -21.99
C ALA A 496 -18.60 11.36 -22.05
N THR A 497 -17.77 10.80 -21.19
CA THR A 497 -16.35 11.16 -21.05
C THR A 497 -15.45 10.34 -21.99
N VAL A 498 -15.63 9.02 -22.02
CA VAL A 498 -14.73 8.10 -22.78
C VAL A 498 -15.44 7.38 -23.93
N GLY A 499 -16.72 7.68 -24.18
CA GLY A 499 -17.52 7.05 -25.23
C GLY A 499 -18.23 5.78 -24.78
N ALA A 500 -18.88 5.10 -25.74
CA ALA A 500 -19.60 3.88 -25.48
C ALA A 500 -18.64 2.72 -25.14
N GLU A 501 -19.10 1.80 -24.28
CA GLU A 501 -18.38 0.57 -24.00
C GLU A 501 -18.24 -0.29 -25.26
N ASP A 502 -17.06 -0.83 -25.51
CA ASP A 502 -16.86 -1.83 -26.56
C ASP A 502 -17.45 -3.20 -26.14
N PRO A 503 -18.50 -3.68 -26.83
CA PRO A 503 -19.13 -4.96 -26.47
C PRO A 503 -18.19 -6.16 -26.63
N SER A 504 -17.21 -6.10 -27.57
CA SER A 504 -16.24 -7.17 -27.78
C SER A 504 -15.23 -7.23 -26.64
N ALA A 505 -14.65 -6.09 -26.25
CA ALA A 505 -13.74 -6.01 -25.10
C ALA A 505 -14.44 -6.47 -23.82
N ARG A 506 -15.68 -6.04 -23.60
CA ARG A 506 -16.51 -6.50 -22.48
C ARG A 506 -16.68 -8.01 -22.47
N THR A 507 -17.08 -8.59 -23.61
CA THR A 507 -17.30 -10.05 -23.70
C THR A 507 -16.01 -10.81 -23.43
N THR A 508 -14.91 -10.42 -24.05
CA THR A 508 -13.57 -11.01 -23.82
C THR A 508 -13.20 -10.97 -22.36
N PHE A 509 -13.41 -9.84 -21.69
CA PHE A 509 -13.12 -9.68 -20.26
C PHE A 509 -13.98 -10.60 -19.40
N LEU A 510 -15.31 -10.64 -19.60
CA LEU A 510 -16.24 -11.45 -18.82
C LEU A 510 -15.99 -12.96 -18.98
N THR A 511 -15.42 -13.38 -20.10
CA THR A 511 -15.07 -14.79 -20.37
C THR A 511 -13.60 -15.09 -20.15
N SER A 512 -12.83 -14.14 -19.64
CA SER A 512 -11.39 -14.35 -19.42
C SER A 512 -11.14 -15.41 -18.36
N PRO A 513 -10.18 -16.32 -18.55
CA PRO A 513 -9.82 -17.32 -17.55
C PRO A 513 -9.45 -16.69 -16.19
N ALA A 514 -8.75 -15.55 -16.19
CA ALA A 514 -8.35 -14.85 -14.97
C ALA A 514 -9.57 -14.38 -14.14
N LEU A 515 -10.59 -13.77 -14.78
CA LEU A 515 -11.80 -13.37 -14.04
C LEU A 515 -12.57 -14.59 -13.53
N GLN A 516 -12.67 -15.67 -14.32
CA GLN A 516 -13.32 -16.89 -13.90
C GLN A 516 -12.58 -17.55 -12.72
N ARG A 517 -11.23 -17.54 -12.72
CA ARG A 517 -10.43 -17.99 -11.58
C ARG A 517 -10.67 -17.14 -10.34
N ALA A 518 -10.63 -15.82 -10.49
CA ALA A 518 -10.87 -14.89 -9.36
C ALA A 518 -12.22 -15.16 -8.69
N VAL A 519 -13.28 -15.31 -9.49
CA VAL A 519 -14.65 -15.60 -9.01
C VAL A 519 -14.73 -16.97 -8.36
N GLU A 520 -14.14 -17.99 -8.94
CA GLU A 520 -14.11 -19.36 -8.41
C GLU A 520 -13.40 -19.42 -7.05
N LEU A 521 -12.20 -18.82 -6.97
CA LEU A 521 -11.41 -18.75 -5.72
C LEU A 521 -12.18 -18.00 -4.62
N LEU A 522 -12.80 -16.86 -4.96
CA LEU A 522 -13.61 -16.10 -4.03
C LEU A 522 -14.83 -16.92 -3.55
N GLY A 523 -15.51 -17.58 -4.47
CA GLY A 523 -16.62 -18.48 -4.18
C GLY A 523 -16.21 -19.58 -3.21
N ALA A 524 -15.06 -20.20 -3.41
CA ALA A 524 -14.49 -21.20 -2.52
C ALA A 524 -13.99 -20.65 -1.16
N GLY A 525 -14.00 -19.32 -0.96
CA GLY A 525 -13.49 -18.71 0.26
C GLY A 525 -11.97 -18.53 0.30
N LEU A 526 -11.27 -18.79 -0.83
CA LEU A 526 -9.83 -18.60 -1.01
C LEU A 526 -9.56 -17.15 -1.43
N ARG A 527 -9.87 -16.26 -0.52
CA ARG A 527 -9.94 -14.84 -0.81
C ARG A 527 -8.60 -14.22 -1.14
N ALA A 528 -7.51 -14.61 -0.47
CA ALA A 528 -6.18 -14.08 -0.77
C ALA A 528 -5.75 -14.40 -2.21
N ASP A 529 -6.01 -15.65 -2.64
CA ASP A 529 -5.74 -16.08 -4.02
C ASP A 529 -6.63 -15.29 -5.01
N ALA A 530 -7.92 -15.09 -4.67
CA ALA A 530 -8.85 -14.31 -5.48
C ALA A 530 -8.42 -12.84 -5.64
N GLU A 531 -8.02 -12.19 -4.56
CA GLU A 531 -7.56 -10.79 -4.58
C GLU A 531 -6.32 -10.62 -5.44
N THR A 532 -5.40 -11.59 -5.40
CA THR A 532 -4.23 -11.60 -6.28
C THR A 532 -4.62 -11.63 -7.77
N GLU A 533 -5.63 -12.41 -8.15
CA GLU A 533 -6.17 -12.42 -9.51
C GLU A 533 -6.85 -11.07 -9.84
N PHE A 534 -7.63 -10.50 -8.93
CA PHE A 534 -8.27 -9.20 -9.14
C PHE A 534 -7.24 -8.06 -9.27
N GLU A 535 -6.16 -8.07 -8.51
CA GLU A 535 -5.08 -7.09 -8.64
C GLU A 535 -4.43 -7.17 -10.03
N GLN A 536 -4.16 -8.38 -10.53
CA GLN A 536 -3.64 -8.56 -11.89
C GLN A 536 -4.64 -8.08 -12.95
N LEU A 537 -5.95 -8.36 -12.77
CA LEU A 537 -6.99 -7.88 -13.67
C LEU A 537 -7.08 -6.34 -13.72
N ILE A 538 -6.81 -5.65 -12.61
CA ILE A 538 -6.73 -4.17 -12.58
C ILE A 538 -5.55 -3.68 -13.42
N GLU A 539 -4.39 -4.32 -13.31
CA GLU A 539 -3.23 -3.97 -14.12
C GLU A 539 -3.47 -4.27 -15.62
N ASP A 540 -4.05 -5.41 -15.94
CA ASP A 540 -4.37 -5.81 -17.32
C ASP A 540 -5.44 -4.90 -17.97
N ALA A 541 -6.35 -4.35 -17.16
CA ALA A 541 -7.36 -3.40 -17.59
C ALA A 541 -6.84 -1.94 -17.64
N ALA A 542 -5.56 -1.70 -17.35
CA ALA A 542 -4.99 -0.34 -17.35
C ALA A 542 -5.24 0.37 -18.69
N GLY A 543 -5.75 1.62 -18.61
CA GLY A 543 -6.12 2.41 -19.78
C GLY A 543 -7.51 2.11 -20.36
N ASN A 544 -8.23 1.10 -19.86
CA ASN A 544 -9.61 0.83 -20.25
C ASN A 544 -10.59 1.16 -19.10
N SER A 545 -11.10 2.38 -19.11
CA SER A 545 -12.00 2.88 -18.06
C SER A 545 -13.27 2.04 -17.88
N TRP A 546 -13.81 1.44 -18.94
CA TRP A 546 -14.99 0.59 -18.84
C TRP A 546 -14.70 -0.73 -18.12
N LEU A 547 -13.57 -1.37 -18.41
CA LEU A 547 -13.19 -2.62 -17.74
C LEU A 547 -12.86 -2.35 -16.27
N LEU A 548 -12.14 -1.28 -15.96
CA LEU A 548 -11.87 -0.86 -14.58
C LEU A 548 -13.17 -0.55 -13.81
N TYR A 549 -14.13 0.12 -14.45
CA TYR A 549 -15.44 0.34 -13.86
C TYR A 549 -16.18 -0.98 -13.58
N ARG A 550 -16.16 -1.93 -14.52
CA ARG A 550 -16.77 -3.26 -14.31
C ARG A 550 -16.13 -4.02 -13.17
N LEU A 551 -14.80 -3.96 -13.05
CA LEU A 551 -14.06 -4.54 -11.92
C LEU A 551 -14.45 -3.87 -10.60
N SER A 552 -14.47 -2.53 -10.56
CA SER A 552 -14.84 -1.78 -9.37
C SER A 552 -16.24 -2.15 -8.89
N ARG A 553 -17.21 -2.24 -9.82
CA ARG A 553 -18.57 -2.62 -9.50
C ARG A 553 -18.67 -4.06 -8.98
N ALA A 554 -18.09 -5.03 -9.71
CA ALA A 554 -18.10 -6.42 -9.30
C ALA A 554 -17.45 -6.63 -7.92
N ALA A 555 -16.29 -6.01 -7.70
CA ALA A 555 -15.61 -6.07 -6.42
C ALA A 555 -16.40 -5.40 -5.28
N SER A 556 -17.12 -4.31 -5.57
CA SER A 556 -18.00 -3.64 -4.59
C SER A 556 -19.17 -4.54 -4.19
N ASP A 557 -19.81 -5.19 -5.17
CA ASP A 557 -20.93 -6.12 -4.93
C ASP A 557 -20.49 -7.33 -4.06
N GLU A 558 -19.23 -7.74 -4.16
CA GLU A 558 -18.64 -8.83 -3.37
C GLU A 558 -17.98 -8.36 -2.05
N GLY A 559 -18.07 -7.09 -1.70
CA GLY A 559 -17.47 -6.53 -0.48
C GLY A 559 -15.94 -6.46 -0.51
N LEU A 560 -15.32 -6.56 -1.70
CA LEU A 560 -13.86 -6.40 -1.91
C LEU A 560 -13.48 -4.91 -1.97
N ARG A 561 -13.63 -4.20 -0.84
CA ARG A 561 -13.55 -2.73 -0.78
C ARG A 561 -12.25 -2.16 -1.32
N SER A 562 -11.11 -2.76 -0.95
CA SER A 562 -9.80 -2.34 -1.44
C SER A 562 -9.69 -2.49 -2.96
N ILE A 563 -10.06 -3.64 -3.49
CA ILE A 563 -10.07 -3.93 -4.95
C ILE A 563 -11.00 -2.97 -5.69
N ALA A 564 -12.22 -2.79 -5.17
CA ALA A 564 -13.21 -1.88 -5.76
C ALA A 564 -12.70 -0.45 -5.85
N ALA A 565 -12.11 0.07 -4.76
CA ALA A 565 -11.57 1.42 -4.70
C ALA A 565 -10.31 1.58 -5.55
N ARG A 566 -9.42 0.56 -5.63
CA ARG A 566 -8.24 0.57 -6.51
C ARG A 566 -8.63 0.61 -7.98
N ALA A 567 -9.55 -0.23 -8.40
CA ALA A 567 -10.07 -0.22 -9.76
C ALA A 567 -10.72 1.14 -10.10
N ALA A 568 -11.52 1.68 -9.17
CA ALA A 568 -12.13 3.01 -9.32
C ALA A 568 -11.09 4.12 -9.47
N ALA A 569 -10.06 4.13 -8.62
CA ALA A 569 -9.00 5.15 -8.68
C ALA A 569 -8.27 5.15 -10.03
N ARG A 570 -8.14 4.00 -10.70
CA ARG A 570 -7.50 3.91 -12.01
C ARG A 570 -8.30 4.58 -13.14
N PHE A 571 -9.62 4.43 -13.20
CA PHE A 571 -10.41 5.07 -14.25
C PHE A 571 -10.79 6.51 -13.91
N ILE A 572 -10.89 6.86 -12.65
CA ILE A 572 -11.11 8.23 -12.20
C ILE A 572 -9.88 9.10 -12.51
N THR A 573 -8.68 8.60 -12.28
CA THR A 573 -7.44 9.33 -12.59
C THR A 573 -7.28 9.58 -14.10
N ALA A 574 -7.80 8.69 -14.94
CA ALA A 574 -7.76 8.84 -16.39
C ALA A 574 -8.78 9.84 -16.96
N SER A 575 -9.70 10.39 -16.14
CA SER A 575 -10.84 11.18 -16.61
C SER A 575 -10.85 12.58 -16.00
N ASN A 576 -10.76 13.63 -16.83
CA ASN A 576 -10.94 15.01 -16.40
C ASN A 576 -12.43 15.31 -16.14
N GLY A 577 -12.74 16.11 -15.11
CA GLY A 577 -14.10 16.54 -14.79
C GLY A 577 -14.97 15.46 -14.15
N THR A 578 -14.37 14.57 -13.39
CA THR A 578 -15.06 13.47 -12.67
C THR A 578 -16.09 14.02 -11.66
N PRO A 579 -17.37 13.59 -11.72
CA PRO A 579 -18.37 14.03 -10.77
C PRO A 579 -18.17 13.41 -9.37
N PRO A 580 -18.66 14.07 -8.30
CA PRO A 580 -18.53 13.60 -6.92
C PRO A 580 -18.94 12.14 -6.73
N GLN A 581 -20.02 11.69 -7.35
CA GLN A 581 -20.53 10.33 -7.24
C GLN A 581 -19.57 9.27 -7.80
N ALA A 582 -18.82 9.59 -8.85
CA ALA A 582 -17.79 8.70 -9.38
C ALA A 582 -16.56 8.71 -8.46
N ILE A 583 -16.17 9.87 -7.92
CA ILE A 583 -15.07 9.99 -6.97
C ILE A 583 -15.35 9.15 -5.72
N ALA A 584 -16.60 9.11 -5.24
CA ALA A 584 -16.99 8.30 -4.08
C ALA A 584 -16.73 6.78 -4.27
N LEU A 585 -16.58 6.28 -5.50
CA LEU A 585 -16.14 4.90 -5.72
C LEU A 585 -14.69 4.65 -5.30
N ALA A 586 -13.80 5.61 -5.55
CA ALA A 586 -12.39 5.55 -5.14
C ALA A 586 -12.19 6.01 -3.68
N TYR A 587 -13.20 6.67 -3.11
CA TYR A 587 -13.24 7.20 -1.74
C TYR A 587 -14.51 6.71 -1.02
N PRO A 588 -14.69 5.40 -0.85
CA PRO A 588 -15.92 4.85 -0.27
C PRO A 588 -16.04 5.18 1.22
N ALA A 589 -17.28 5.43 1.68
CA ALA A 589 -17.61 5.47 3.11
C ALA A 589 -17.68 4.04 3.66
N VAL A 590 -16.53 3.46 3.97
CA VAL A 590 -16.46 2.09 4.52
C VAL A 590 -16.90 2.08 5.98
N TYR A 591 -17.69 1.07 6.38
CA TYR A 591 -18.16 0.91 7.79
C TYR A 591 -18.76 2.19 8.40
N PRO A 592 -19.73 2.85 7.73
CA PRO A 592 -20.13 4.21 8.05
C PRO A 592 -20.61 4.37 9.50
N GLU A 593 -21.36 3.39 10.03
CA GLU A 593 -21.86 3.43 11.40
C GLU A 593 -20.72 3.39 12.43
N ILE A 594 -19.72 2.54 12.21
CA ILE A 594 -18.56 2.42 13.09
C ILE A 594 -17.69 3.68 13.01
N VAL A 595 -17.46 4.18 11.80
CA VAL A 595 -16.65 5.38 11.57
C VAL A 595 -17.30 6.61 12.19
N ASP A 596 -18.62 6.80 12.01
CA ASP A 596 -19.36 7.92 12.64
C ASP A 596 -19.33 7.84 14.17
N GLU A 597 -19.55 6.65 14.73
CA GLU A 597 -19.47 6.41 16.18
C GLU A 597 -18.08 6.78 16.72
N GLN A 598 -17.03 6.23 16.13
CA GLN A 598 -15.66 6.39 16.61
C GLN A 598 -15.15 7.84 16.43
N ALA A 599 -15.46 8.48 15.31
CA ALA A 599 -15.11 9.88 15.07
C ALA A 599 -15.83 10.83 16.06
N THR A 600 -17.11 10.57 16.33
CA THR A 600 -17.90 11.34 17.31
C THR A 600 -17.34 11.21 18.73
N GLN A 601 -17.01 9.99 19.16
CA GLN A 601 -16.43 9.73 20.49
C GLN A 601 -15.09 10.44 20.67
N ASN A 602 -14.28 10.50 19.62
CA ASN A 602 -12.93 11.08 19.64
C ASN A 602 -12.87 12.53 19.12
N LYS A 603 -14.02 13.16 18.82
CA LYS A 603 -14.22 14.60 18.52
C LYS A 603 -13.47 15.11 17.29
N PHE A 604 -13.48 14.36 16.21
CA PHE A 604 -12.99 14.80 14.91
C PHE A 604 -13.93 14.36 13.77
N SER A 605 -13.68 14.84 12.56
CA SER A 605 -14.52 14.53 11.38
C SER A 605 -14.44 13.06 10.99
N PRO A 606 -15.57 12.37 10.73
CA PRO A 606 -15.55 10.99 10.21
C PRO A 606 -14.81 10.86 8.86
N PHE A 607 -14.82 11.90 8.04
CA PHE A 607 -14.08 11.94 6.79
C PHE A 607 -12.57 11.98 6.99
N LEU A 608 -12.08 12.53 8.11
CA LEU A 608 -10.67 12.47 8.46
C LEU A 608 -10.23 11.04 8.80
N LEU A 609 -11.07 10.28 9.52
CA LEU A 609 -10.79 8.86 9.77
C LEU A 609 -10.79 8.04 8.49
N LEU A 610 -11.73 8.29 7.57
CA LEU A 610 -11.74 7.64 6.26
C LEU A 610 -10.51 7.99 5.42
N ALA A 611 -10.07 9.24 5.45
CA ALA A 611 -8.86 9.68 4.78
C ALA A 611 -7.59 8.99 5.32
N LEU A 612 -7.51 8.84 6.65
CA LEU A 612 -6.46 8.08 7.32
C LEU A 612 -6.51 6.60 6.90
N VAL A 613 -7.66 5.94 6.97
CA VAL A 613 -7.84 4.53 6.56
C VAL A 613 -7.43 4.31 5.10
N ARG A 614 -7.76 5.26 4.23
CA ARG A 614 -7.33 5.21 2.83
C ARG A 614 -5.81 5.26 2.70
N GLN A 615 -5.15 6.14 3.45
CA GLN A 615 -3.70 6.29 3.40
C GLN A 615 -2.98 5.08 4.02
N GLU A 616 -3.50 4.54 5.13
CA GLU A 616 -2.85 3.48 5.89
C GLU A 616 -2.96 2.10 5.21
N SER A 617 -4.15 1.74 4.74
CA SER A 617 -4.42 0.38 4.25
C SER A 617 -5.09 0.32 2.88
N PHE A 618 -5.49 1.46 2.33
CA PHE A 618 -6.39 1.50 1.17
C PHE A 618 -7.63 0.61 1.37
N TYR A 619 -8.22 0.69 2.58
CA TYR A 619 -9.41 -0.06 3.03
C TYR A 619 -9.20 -1.57 3.20
N ASP A 620 -7.97 -2.06 3.21
CA ASP A 620 -7.68 -3.46 3.49
C ASP A 620 -7.62 -3.71 5.00
N ALA A 621 -8.63 -4.40 5.52
CA ALA A 621 -8.71 -4.72 6.94
C ALA A 621 -7.66 -5.75 7.41
N ARG A 622 -7.01 -6.44 6.49
CA ARG A 622 -5.99 -7.45 6.80
C ARG A 622 -4.57 -7.00 6.47
N ALA A 623 -4.40 -5.75 6.07
CA ALA A 623 -3.09 -5.20 5.79
C ALA A 623 -2.17 -5.35 7.01
N VAL A 624 -0.96 -5.86 6.76
CA VAL A 624 0.13 -5.94 7.75
C VAL A 624 1.39 -5.38 7.10
N SER A 625 1.97 -4.36 7.73
CA SER A 625 3.19 -3.74 7.24
C SER A 625 4.44 -4.53 7.66
N PRO A 626 5.62 -4.26 7.05
CA PRO A 626 6.90 -4.82 7.51
C PRO A 626 7.24 -4.50 8.97
N ALA A 627 6.66 -3.42 9.51
CA ALA A 627 6.78 -3.06 10.93
C ALA A 627 5.69 -3.69 11.81
N ASN A 628 4.94 -4.69 11.30
CA ASN A 628 3.81 -5.33 11.95
C ASN A 628 2.65 -4.40 12.32
N ALA A 629 2.58 -3.20 11.73
CA ALA A 629 1.39 -2.37 11.83
C ALA A 629 0.22 -3.08 11.13
N SER A 630 -0.95 -3.14 11.75
CA SER A 630 -2.01 -4.06 11.35
C SER A 630 -3.37 -3.39 11.18
N GLY A 631 -4.15 -3.91 10.23
CA GLY A 631 -5.56 -3.57 10.00
C GLY A 631 -5.78 -2.25 9.26
N LEU A 632 -7.03 -1.78 9.27
CA LEU A 632 -7.46 -0.59 8.52
C LEU A 632 -6.67 0.67 8.85
N THR A 633 -6.26 0.82 10.10
CA THR A 633 -5.61 2.02 10.64
C THR A 633 -4.12 1.82 10.94
N GLN A 634 -3.56 0.66 10.61
CA GLN A 634 -2.13 0.35 10.70
C GLN A 634 -1.50 0.72 12.06
N VAL A 635 -2.16 0.33 13.15
CA VAL A 635 -1.61 0.51 14.50
C VAL A 635 -0.52 -0.53 14.75
N ILE A 636 0.65 -0.07 15.22
CA ILE A 636 1.78 -0.98 15.58
C ILE A 636 1.50 -1.71 16.90
N PRO A 637 2.10 -2.90 17.13
CA PRO A 637 1.81 -3.74 18.30
C PRO A 637 1.96 -3.03 19.65
N GLU A 638 3.02 -2.25 19.84
CA GLU A 638 3.29 -1.54 21.10
C GLU A 638 2.22 -0.50 21.39
N THR A 639 1.82 0.26 20.37
CA THR A 639 0.74 1.27 20.49
C THR A 639 -0.59 0.58 20.74
N ALA A 640 -0.89 -0.53 20.06
CA ALA A 640 -2.12 -1.28 20.26
C ALA A 640 -2.25 -1.82 21.67
N GLN A 641 -1.16 -2.33 22.25
CA GLN A 641 -1.15 -2.81 23.63
C GLN A 641 -1.44 -1.68 24.61
N ALA A 642 -0.82 -0.50 24.43
CA ALA A 642 -1.07 0.67 25.27
C ALA A 642 -2.54 1.14 25.17
N ILE A 643 -3.12 1.14 23.95
CA ILE A 643 -4.53 1.49 23.75
C ILE A 643 -5.44 0.45 24.43
N ALA A 644 -5.15 -0.86 24.30
CA ALA A 644 -5.93 -1.90 24.94
C ALA A 644 -5.96 -1.73 26.48
N GLU A 645 -4.82 -1.41 27.08
CA GLU A 645 -4.72 -1.12 28.52
C GLU A 645 -5.55 0.13 28.88
N ALA A 646 -5.45 1.22 28.12
CA ALA A 646 -6.22 2.46 28.33
C ALA A 646 -7.73 2.22 28.19
N LEU A 647 -8.18 1.37 27.29
CA LEU A 647 -9.58 1.00 27.07
C LEU A 647 -10.06 -0.11 28.02
N GLY A 648 -9.17 -0.72 28.81
CA GLY A 648 -9.51 -1.80 29.74
C GLY A 648 -9.76 -3.17 29.11
N GLU A 649 -9.24 -3.40 27.91
CA GLU A 649 -9.40 -4.63 27.10
C GLU A 649 -8.39 -5.70 27.52
N LYS A 650 -8.78 -6.56 28.44
CA LYS A 650 -7.87 -7.56 29.05
C LYS A 650 -7.53 -8.74 28.13
N ASP A 651 -8.42 -9.08 27.20
CA ASP A 651 -8.31 -10.26 26.32
C ASP A 651 -7.87 -9.89 24.90
N PHE A 652 -7.42 -8.63 24.69
CA PHE A 652 -6.96 -8.15 23.39
C PHE A 652 -5.75 -8.92 22.87
N ARG A 653 -5.78 -9.26 21.58
CA ARG A 653 -4.68 -9.86 20.83
C ARG A 653 -4.36 -8.97 19.64
N ILE A 654 -3.10 -8.91 19.22
CA ILE A 654 -2.68 -8.13 18.06
C ILE A 654 -3.46 -8.51 16.78
N SER A 655 -3.79 -9.79 16.61
CA SER A 655 -4.63 -10.26 15.50
C SER A 655 -6.03 -9.65 15.47
N ASP A 656 -6.54 -9.13 16.59
CA ASP A 656 -7.87 -8.49 16.63
C ASP A 656 -7.87 -7.16 15.87
N LEU A 657 -6.70 -6.53 15.63
CA LEU A 657 -6.56 -5.36 14.75
C LEU A 657 -6.97 -5.64 13.29
N LEU A 658 -6.99 -6.90 12.88
CA LEU A 658 -7.48 -7.31 11.55
C LEU A 658 -9.01 -7.30 11.48
N ARG A 659 -9.71 -7.09 12.61
CA ARG A 659 -11.15 -6.90 12.68
C ARG A 659 -11.48 -5.41 12.49
N PRO A 660 -12.29 -5.03 11.49
CA PRO A 660 -12.57 -3.62 11.20
C PRO A 660 -13.01 -2.79 12.39
N LYS A 661 -13.96 -3.32 13.17
CA LYS A 661 -14.48 -2.65 14.37
C LYS A 661 -13.38 -2.34 15.38
N VAL A 662 -12.46 -3.28 15.60
CA VAL A 662 -11.33 -3.10 16.54
C VAL A 662 -10.32 -2.11 15.97
N SER A 663 -9.92 -2.31 14.71
CA SER A 663 -8.95 -1.43 14.05
C SER A 663 -9.41 0.03 14.01
N LEU A 664 -10.65 0.28 13.58
CA LEU A 664 -11.22 1.63 13.53
C LEU A 664 -11.31 2.27 14.92
N ARG A 665 -11.70 1.52 15.95
CA ARG A 665 -11.75 2.03 17.33
C ARG A 665 -10.37 2.40 17.84
N PHE A 666 -9.36 1.54 17.63
CA PHE A 666 -8.00 1.78 18.12
C PHE A 666 -7.35 2.96 17.39
N GLY A 667 -7.45 3.00 16.04
CA GLY A 667 -6.90 4.10 15.26
C GLY A 667 -7.58 5.44 15.56
N ALA A 668 -8.91 5.44 15.74
CA ALA A 668 -9.64 6.64 16.09
C ALA A 668 -9.30 7.15 17.51
N HIS A 669 -9.14 6.22 18.46
CA HIS A 669 -8.70 6.57 19.82
C HIS A 669 -7.32 7.21 19.78
N TYR A 670 -6.35 6.59 19.11
CA TYR A 670 -4.98 7.10 18.99
C TYR A 670 -4.93 8.46 18.30
N LEU A 671 -5.65 8.63 17.18
CA LEU A 671 -5.73 9.92 16.49
C LEU A 671 -6.36 10.99 17.39
N GLY A 672 -7.45 10.66 18.11
CA GLY A 672 -8.13 11.57 19.03
C GLY A 672 -7.23 12.05 20.17
N GLU A 673 -6.40 11.17 20.73
CA GLU A 673 -5.39 11.54 21.72
C GLU A 673 -4.37 12.51 21.16
N GLN A 674 -3.88 12.27 19.92
CA GLN A 674 -2.93 13.17 19.26
C GLN A 674 -3.56 14.55 18.98
N VAL A 675 -4.81 14.57 18.49
CA VAL A 675 -5.56 15.83 18.27
C VAL A 675 -5.69 16.62 19.57
N GLN A 676 -6.05 15.95 20.65
CA GLN A 676 -6.19 16.61 21.97
C GLN A 676 -4.84 17.11 22.50
N MET A 677 -3.80 16.28 22.45
CA MET A 677 -2.46 16.60 22.96
C MET A 677 -1.83 17.80 22.22
N LEU A 678 -2.08 17.91 20.91
CA LEU A 678 -1.52 18.95 20.05
C LEU A 678 -2.46 20.15 19.83
N GLY A 679 -3.45 20.33 20.75
CA GLY A 679 -4.30 21.52 20.80
C GLY A 679 -5.27 21.68 19.63
N GLY A 680 -5.69 20.57 18.99
CA GLY A 680 -6.60 20.58 17.85
C GLY A 680 -5.90 20.78 16.48
N ASN A 681 -4.58 20.86 16.45
CA ASN A 681 -3.82 20.99 15.22
C ASN A 681 -3.81 19.66 14.45
N ILE A 682 -4.68 19.55 13.44
CA ILE A 682 -4.85 18.30 12.65
C ILE A 682 -3.56 17.89 11.92
N PRO A 683 -2.84 18.79 11.19
CA PRO A 683 -1.55 18.42 10.61
C PRO A 683 -0.55 17.86 11.62
N ALA A 684 -0.49 18.47 12.82
CA ALA A 684 0.42 17.99 13.87
C ALA A 684 -0.02 16.63 14.44
N ALA A 685 -1.33 16.40 14.59
CA ALA A 685 -1.87 15.12 15.05
C ALA A 685 -1.59 13.99 14.02
N LEU A 686 -1.72 14.27 12.73
CA LEU A 686 -1.37 13.32 11.67
C LEU A 686 0.15 13.03 11.63
N ALA A 687 0.97 14.07 11.83
CA ALA A 687 2.42 13.91 11.96
C ALA A 687 2.80 13.07 13.19
N ALA A 688 2.07 13.22 14.31
CA ALA A 688 2.25 12.40 15.50
C ALA A 688 1.83 10.94 15.28
N TYR A 689 0.76 10.73 14.53
CA TYR A 689 0.26 9.40 14.20
C TYR A 689 1.31 8.57 13.43
N ASN A 690 1.92 9.18 12.41
CA ASN A 690 2.92 8.50 11.56
C ASN A 690 4.34 8.56 12.13
N GLY A 691 4.81 9.75 12.55
CA GLY A 691 6.18 9.98 12.97
C GLY A 691 6.41 9.91 14.48
N GLY A 692 5.34 9.72 15.25
CA GLY A 692 5.35 9.65 16.71
C GLY A 692 5.21 11.01 17.41
N PRO A 693 4.59 11.04 18.60
CA PRO A 693 4.23 12.27 19.31
C PRO A 693 5.44 13.11 19.75
N GLY A 694 6.56 12.46 20.06
CA GLY A 694 7.80 13.15 20.42
C GLY A 694 8.36 13.99 19.26
N ASN A 695 8.37 13.43 18.06
CA ASN A 695 8.80 14.15 16.86
C ASN A 695 7.83 15.26 16.50
N ALA A 696 6.52 15.04 16.55
CA ALA A 696 5.53 16.06 16.26
C ALA A 696 5.66 17.26 17.19
N THR A 697 5.90 17.02 18.49
CA THR A 697 6.16 18.09 19.47
C THR A 697 7.43 18.86 19.12
N ARG A 698 8.50 18.17 18.72
CA ARG A 698 9.75 18.81 18.27
C ARG A 698 9.53 19.68 17.04
N TRP A 699 8.79 19.19 16.04
CA TRP A 699 8.46 19.96 14.84
C TRP A 699 7.57 21.17 15.14
N GLN A 700 6.62 21.04 16.06
CA GLN A 700 5.77 22.16 16.49
C GLN A 700 6.59 23.26 17.19
N GLN A 701 7.58 22.88 18.01
CA GLN A 701 8.53 23.82 18.61
C GLN A 701 9.43 24.48 17.55
N ALA A 702 9.90 23.73 16.56
CA ALA A 702 10.72 24.26 15.47
C ALA A 702 9.94 25.20 14.55
N ALA A 703 8.65 24.95 14.32
CA ALA A 703 7.77 25.85 13.57
C ALA A 703 7.62 27.21 14.26
N ALA A 704 7.62 27.24 15.59
CA ALA A 704 7.49 28.43 16.44
C ALA A 704 6.28 29.32 16.11
N THR A 705 5.22 28.72 15.53
CA THR A 705 3.99 29.40 15.09
C THR A 705 2.82 28.43 15.09
N SER A 706 1.59 28.94 15.11
CA SER A 706 0.38 28.16 14.90
C SER A 706 0.01 27.97 13.41
N ASP A 707 0.77 28.54 12.49
CA ASP A 707 0.53 28.40 11.04
C ASP A 707 0.73 26.94 10.61
N PRO A 708 -0.33 26.26 10.14
CA PRO A 708 -0.26 24.83 9.79
C PRO A 708 0.68 24.53 8.62
N ASP A 709 0.84 25.48 7.69
CA ASP A 709 1.72 25.30 6.54
C ASP A 709 3.20 25.45 6.94
N VAL A 710 3.52 26.35 7.87
CA VAL A 710 4.87 26.45 8.45
C VAL A 710 5.20 25.23 9.29
N PHE A 711 4.23 24.67 10.01
CA PHE A 711 4.39 23.40 10.73
C PHE A 711 4.75 22.27 9.74
N LEU A 712 3.99 22.13 8.67
CA LEU A 712 4.21 21.09 7.67
C LEU A 712 5.63 21.14 7.09
N GLU A 713 6.09 22.35 6.72
CA GLU A 713 7.46 22.56 6.20
C GLU A 713 8.56 22.46 7.28
N SER A 714 8.19 22.28 8.53
CA SER A 714 9.13 22.03 9.64
C SER A 714 9.31 20.55 9.94
N ILE A 715 8.53 19.67 9.28
CA ILE A 715 8.68 18.21 9.36
C ILE A 715 9.92 17.81 8.57
N ASP A 716 10.98 17.35 9.25
CA ASP A 716 12.24 16.93 8.65
C ASP A 716 12.23 15.48 8.14
N PHE A 717 11.24 14.68 8.51
CA PHE A 717 11.01 13.35 7.94
C PHE A 717 10.17 13.46 6.67
N SER A 718 10.77 13.27 5.51
CA SER A 718 10.09 13.37 4.20
C SER A 718 8.89 12.43 4.10
N GLU A 719 9.00 11.21 4.63
CA GLU A 719 7.89 10.24 4.67
C GLU A 719 6.71 10.79 5.48
N THR A 720 6.95 11.32 6.68
CA THR A 720 5.89 11.88 7.52
C THR A 720 5.27 13.14 6.92
N ARG A 721 6.08 14.02 6.30
CA ARG A 721 5.54 15.20 5.61
C ARG A 721 4.61 14.80 4.47
N SER A 722 5.06 13.90 3.59
CA SER A 722 4.21 13.39 2.50
C SER A 722 2.98 12.65 3.01
N TYR A 723 3.09 11.93 4.12
CA TYR A 723 1.95 11.27 4.75
C TYR A 723 0.88 12.30 5.18
N VAL A 724 1.27 13.37 5.85
CA VAL A 724 0.36 14.43 6.29
C VAL A 724 -0.32 15.10 5.09
N GLU A 725 0.45 15.44 4.04
CA GLU A 725 -0.07 16.00 2.80
C GLU A 725 -1.13 15.08 2.19
N LEU A 726 -0.81 13.80 1.98
CA LEU A 726 -1.69 12.82 1.37
C LEU A 726 -2.97 12.56 2.17
N VAL A 727 -2.91 12.50 3.51
CA VAL A 727 -4.11 12.34 4.34
C VAL A 727 -5.01 13.57 4.21
N LEU A 728 -4.44 14.77 4.20
CA LEU A 728 -5.20 16.02 4.07
C LEU A 728 -5.78 16.20 2.66
N GLU A 729 -5.06 15.78 1.62
CA GLU A 729 -5.59 15.71 0.25
C GLU A 729 -6.78 14.75 0.17
N ASN A 730 -6.63 13.54 0.70
CA ASN A 730 -7.71 12.57 0.79
C ASN A 730 -8.91 13.15 1.53
N TYR A 731 -8.68 13.85 2.64
CA TYR A 731 -9.73 14.49 3.42
C TYR A 731 -10.51 15.53 2.61
N ALA A 732 -9.80 16.42 1.90
CA ALA A 732 -10.42 17.42 1.02
C ALA A 732 -11.26 16.78 -0.10
N VAL A 733 -10.76 15.67 -0.69
CA VAL A 733 -11.49 14.93 -1.72
C VAL A 733 -12.73 14.26 -1.14
N TYR A 734 -12.66 13.69 0.07
CA TYR A 734 -13.83 13.14 0.75
C TYR A 734 -14.92 14.21 0.97
N LEU A 735 -14.56 15.39 1.46
CA LEU A 735 -15.53 16.48 1.68
C LEU A 735 -16.26 16.86 0.38
N TYR A 736 -15.54 16.88 -0.72
CA TYR A 736 -16.11 17.14 -2.05
C TYR A 736 -16.97 15.98 -2.55
N ALA A 737 -16.48 14.76 -2.49
CA ALA A 737 -17.17 13.58 -2.97
C ALA A 737 -18.54 13.36 -2.28
N TYR A 738 -18.65 13.82 -1.04
CA TYR A 738 -19.87 13.72 -0.24
C TYR A 738 -20.67 15.02 -0.13
N GLY A 739 -20.36 16.02 -0.97
CA GLY A 739 -21.16 17.22 -1.17
C GLY A 739 -21.07 18.25 -0.05
N LEU A 740 -20.05 18.16 0.81
CA LEU A 740 -19.80 19.15 1.87
C LEU A 740 -19.09 20.41 1.38
N THR A 741 -18.43 20.31 0.24
CA THR A 741 -17.79 21.42 -0.48
C THR A 741 -18.13 21.35 -1.96
N SER A 742 -18.12 22.51 -2.65
CA SER A 742 -18.43 22.59 -4.08
C SER A 742 -17.26 22.20 -5.00
N GLN A 743 -16.07 22.09 -4.44
CA GLN A 743 -14.84 21.61 -5.07
C GLN A 743 -13.88 21.13 -3.97
N PRO A 744 -12.87 20.32 -4.28
CA PRO A 744 -11.86 19.96 -3.29
C PRO A 744 -11.13 21.21 -2.81
N ILE A 745 -11.21 21.48 -1.49
CA ILE A 745 -10.56 22.60 -0.80
C ILE A 745 -10.04 22.15 0.54
N LEU A 746 -9.01 22.82 1.05
CA LEU A 746 -8.41 22.56 2.36
C LEU A 746 -8.24 23.86 3.16
N PRO A 747 -9.30 24.40 3.75
CA PRO A 747 -9.23 25.56 4.63
C PRO A 747 -8.71 25.12 6.01
N LEU A 748 -7.41 25.22 6.24
CA LEU A 748 -6.79 25.08 7.56
C LEU A 748 -6.66 26.47 8.15
N GLY A 749 -7.36 26.72 9.25
CA GLY A 749 -7.39 28.01 9.94
C GLY A 749 -6.07 28.37 10.61
#